data_31ab97478ffed33973e26a8e8b532d5e
#
_entry.id   31ab97478ffed33973e26a8e8b532d5e
#
_cell.length_a   1.000
_cell.length_b   1.000
_cell.length_c   1.000
_cell.angle_alpha   90.00
_cell.angle_beta   90.00
_cell.angle_gamma   90.00
#
_symmetry.space_group_name_H-M   'P 1'
#
loop_
_entity.id
_entity.type
_entity.pdbx_description
1 polymer ?
#
loop_
_entity_poly.entity_id
_entity_poly.type
_entity_poly.pdbx_seq_one_letter_code
_entity_poly.pdbx_strand_id
1 'polypeptide(L)'
;MILVLVVMTIHWRQKKEMQITTVLRPSVKETNSFYTSNRQPLQPLSFIKLPVGNIKPGGWIKKYLELQRDGLTGHLNEISAWLDKNNNAWYSVDNKGDHGWEEVPYWLKGYGDLAYLLHDDKMIAETKSWLEKVIRSQRPDGFFGPDKFTGPASTVANNDNPKGLIDLWPNMIMLWCLQSYYEYSSDHRVIDLMERYFKWESKVPDSSFLESYWENSRGGDNLYSIYWLYNITGESWLLDLAKKVHGNTADWTQKNNLPNWHNVNVAQCFREPATYYMQTKDSFYLQASYNDFNLIRSIYGQVPGGMFGADENAREGYTDPRQGVETCGMVEEMASDEIMLRITGDPFWADHCEEVAFNTYPAAVMPDFKSLRYITSPNMAVSDSLNHSPGIENSGPYLMMNPFSSRCCQHNHTQGWPYYAENMWMATPDNGLVAMLYNSSDVTAKVGGGETVTLREETHYPFENTVKIKVIAAHSSKFPLYLRVPAWCDSASIRVNDVALKFASTPSSYVRIENEWKNGDYISIVLPMKIQTTRWPKNKNSVSINYGPLTFSLKIKEEYKKADSRQGALEEAKWQPSADPAKWPAYEIIPETAWNYGIPEKELNKINLSETFQVKRKSWPKNDFPFENSSTPIYIVTNGKKLPLWKIDKYGLCDTLPPSPVITKTSLEQIELIPMGAARLRISAFPVIK
;
A
#
# COMPACT_ATOMS: atom_id res chain seq x y z
N MET A 1 -65.30 -51.52 -10.44
CA MET A 1 -64.90 -50.44 -9.55
C MET A 1 -63.38 -50.52 -9.39
N ILE A 2 -62.64 -49.76 -10.25
CA ILE A 2 -61.18 -49.78 -10.30
C ILE A 2 -60.70 -48.61 -9.47
N LEU A 3 -59.98 -48.91 -8.37
CA LEU A 3 -59.37 -47.93 -7.47
C LEU A 3 -58.04 -47.48 -8.10
N VAL A 4 -57.96 -46.21 -8.56
CA VAL A 4 -56.72 -45.59 -9.02
C VAL A 4 -56.02 -44.97 -7.78
N LEU A 5 -54.90 -45.58 -7.37
CA LEU A 5 -53.98 -44.99 -6.39
C LEU A 5 -53.13 -43.94 -7.04
N VAL A 6 -53.35 -42.67 -6.72
CA VAL A 6 -52.43 -41.54 -7.08
C VAL A 6 -51.30 -41.49 -6.04
N VAL A 7 -50.12 -41.93 -6.41
CA VAL A 7 -48.90 -41.77 -5.60
C VAL A 7 -48.36 -40.36 -5.84
N MET A 8 -48.60 -39.46 -4.92
CA MET A 8 -47.90 -38.15 -4.90
C MET A 8 -46.45 -38.34 -4.42
N THR A 9 -45.52 -38.33 -5.31
CA THR A 9 -44.10 -38.24 -4.98
C THR A 9 -43.77 -36.81 -4.54
N ILE A 10 -43.68 -36.58 -3.21
CA ILE A 10 -43.17 -35.32 -2.64
C ILE A 10 -41.67 -35.34 -2.84
N HIS A 11 -41.18 -34.60 -3.83
CA HIS A 11 -39.77 -34.32 -3.96
C HIS A 11 -39.36 -33.33 -2.83
N TRP A 12 -38.85 -33.89 -1.75
CA TRP A 12 -38.10 -33.10 -0.79
C TRP A 12 -36.79 -32.64 -1.48
N ARG A 13 -36.75 -31.40 -2.01
CA ARG A 13 -35.48 -30.73 -2.29
C ARG A 13 -34.81 -30.53 -0.93
N GLN A 14 -33.82 -31.37 -0.60
CA GLN A 14 -32.90 -31.06 0.47
C GLN A 14 -32.34 -29.68 0.21
N LYS A 15 -32.69 -28.69 1.04
CA LYS A 15 -31.97 -27.43 1.12
C LYS A 15 -30.51 -27.80 1.38
N LYS A 16 -29.62 -27.66 0.41
CA LYS A 16 -28.18 -27.80 0.67
C LYS A 16 -27.84 -26.78 1.75
N GLU A 17 -27.46 -27.27 2.91
CA GLU A 17 -27.09 -26.39 4.05
C GLU A 17 -25.87 -25.58 3.69
N MET A 18 -25.88 -24.29 4.09
CA MET A 18 -24.73 -23.40 4.06
C MET A 18 -23.60 -24.07 4.85
N GLN A 19 -22.39 -24.14 4.26
CA GLN A 19 -21.20 -24.68 4.91
C GLN A 19 -20.33 -23.53 5.40
N ILE A 20 -19.94 -23.57 6.66
CA ILE A 20 -19.15 -22.53 7.29
C ILE A 20 -17.92 -23.18 7.92
N THR A 21 -16.73 -22.66 7.57
CA THR A 21 -15.47 -23.14 8.12
C THR A 21 -14.54 -21.96 8.40
N THR A 22 -13.81 -22.00 9.50
CA THR A 22 -12.70 -21.07 9.75
C THR A 22 -11.42 -21.72 9.26
N VAL A 23 -10.66 -20.99 8.45
CA VAL A 23 -9.40 -21.43 7.87
C VAL A 23 -8.31 -20.39 8.09
N LEU A 24 -7.10 -20.83 8.37
CA LEU A 24 -5.95 -19.93 8.51
C LEU A 24 -5.47 -19.40 7.13
N ARG A 25 -5.62 -20.24 6.10
CA ARG A 25 -5.28 -19.94 4.71
C ARG A 25 -6.25 -20.66 3.77
N PRO A 26 -6.53 -20.16 2.57
CA PRO A 26 -7.34 -20.90 1.59
C PRO A 26 -6.59 -22.15 1.13
N SER A 27 -7.36 -23.15 0.69
CA SER A 27 -6.80 -24.34 0.04
C SER A 27 -6.33 -23.99 -1.36
N VAL A 28 -5.11 -24.40 -1.72
CA VAL A 28 -4.55 -24.25 -3.07
C VAL A 28 -4.63 -25.56 -3.89
N LYS A 29 -5.46 -26.52 -3.47
CA LYS A 29 -5.63 -27.80 -4.15
C LYS A 29 -6.48 -27.70 -5.42
N GLU A 30 -7.35 -26.72 -5.46
CA GLU A 30 -8.20 -26.42 -6.60
C GLU A 30 -7.54 -25.34 -7.47
N THR A 31 -7.98 -25.24 -8.72
CA THR A 31 -7.51 -24.21 -9.66
C THR A 31 -8.70 -23.39 -10.10
N ASN A 32 -8.59 -22.07 -9.99
CA ASN A 32 -9.62 -21.14 -10.44
C ASN A 32 -9.82 -21.28 -11.96
N SER A 33 -11.07 -21.40 -12.38
CA SER A 33 -11.43 -21.63 -13.80
C SER A 33 -11.50 -20.34 -14.63
N PHE A 34 -11.50 -19.15 -13.99
CA PHE A 34 -11.82 -17.88 -14.63
C PHE A 34 -10.68 -16.88 -14.57
N TYR A 35 -9.79 -17.01 -13.57
CA TYR A 35 -8.70 -16.07 -13.32
C TYR A 35 -7.38 -16.83 -13.28
N THR A 36 -6.38 -16.25 -13.93
CA THR A 36 -5.06 -16.86 -14.07
C THR A 36 -4.32 -16.87 -12.74
N SER A 37 -4.16 -18.06 -12.16
CA SER A 37 -3.22 -18.34 -11.07
C SER A 37 -1.88 -18.75 -11.64
N ASN A 38 -0.92 -19.08 -10.77
CA ASN A 38 0.36 -19.62 -11.20
C ASN A 38 0.17 -20.94 -11.96
N ARG A 39 0.70 -20.99 -13.19
CA ARG A 39 0.78 -22.18 -14.02
C ARG A 39 1.87 -23.11 -13.50
N GLN A 40 1.64 -24.43 -13.57
CA GLN A 40 2.70 -25.41 -13.28
C GLN A 40 3.96 -25.17 -14.15
N PRO A 41 5.18 -25.26 -13.59
CA PRO A 41 5.53 -25.84 -12.29
C PRO A 41 5.48 -24.85 -11.11
N LEU A 42 5.10 -23.58 -11.29
CA LEU A 42 5.05 -22.63 -10.19
C LEU A 42 4.11 -23.10 -9.06
N GLN A 43 4.41 -22.70 -7.83
CA GLN A 43 3.53 -22.88 -6.68
C GLN A 43 2.21 -22.13 -6.92
N PRO A 44 1.04 -22.75 -6.76
CA PRO A 44 -0.25 -22.05 -6.87
C PRO A 44 -0.34 -20.86 -5.91
N LEU A 45 -0.94 -19.77 -6.35
CA LEU A 45 -1.22 -18.63 -5.49
C LEU A 45 -2.36 -18.94 -4.50
N SER A 46 -2.25 -18.44 -3.28
CA SER A 46 -3.31 -18.52 -2.28
C SER A 46 -4.50 -17.64 -2.64
N PHE A 47 -4.23 -16.44 -3.21
CA PHE A 47 -5.24 -15.54 -3.73
C PHE A 47 -4.82 -15.01 -5.10
N ILE A 48 -5.80 -14.73 -5.95
CA ILE A 48 -5.59 -14.33 -7.34
C ILE A 48 -6.11 -12.90 -7.50
N LYS A 49 -5.26 -11.99 -7.96
CA LYS A 49 -5.65 -10.61 -8.27
C LYS A 49 -6.72 -10.64 -9.36
N LEU A 50 -7.79 -9.89 -9.16
CA LEU A 50 -8.78 -9.64 -10.20
C LEU A 50 -8.21 -8.63 -11.22
N PRO A 51 -8.64 -8.71 -12.50
CA PRO A 51 -8.26 -7.69 -13.47
C PRO A 51 -8.62 -6.29 -13.00
N VAL A 52 -7.75 -5.33 -13.25
CA VAL A 52 -8.01 -3.93 -12.89
C VAL A 52 -9.29 -3.42 -13.54
N GLY A 53 -10.15 -2.74 -12.77
CA GLY A 53 -11.48 -2.32 -13.22
C GLY A 53 -12.62 -3.29 -12.86
N ASN A 54 -12.34 -4.49 -12.38
CA ASN A 54 -13.37 -5.40 -11.82
C ASN A 54 -13.90 -4.88 -10.46
N ILE A 55 -13.12 -4.07 -9.78
CA ILE A 55 -13.47 -3.43 -8.51
C ILE A 55 -13.76 -1.95 -8.77
N LYS A 56 -14.96 -1.51 -8.37
CA LYS A 56 -15.36 -0.10 -8.40
C LYS A 56 -15.39 0.44 -6.97
N PRO A 57 -14.42 1.26 -6.58
CA PRO A 57 -14.39 1.86 -5.26
C PRO A 57 -15.61 2.69 -4.96
N GLY A 58 -16.06 2.69 -3.70
CA GLY A 58 -17.18 3.45 -3.16
C GLY A 58 -16.76 4.22 -1.89
N GLY A 59 -17.69 4.95 -1.26
CA GLY A 59 -17.47 5.65 0.00
C GLY A 59 -16.21 6.51 0.02
N TRP A 60 -15.53 6.55 1.17
CA TRP A 60 -14.38 7.40 1.38
C TRP A 60 -13.14 7.03 0.52
N ILE A 61 -12.95 5.75 0.15
CA ILE A 61 -11.82 5.36 -0.72
C ILE A 61 -12.02 5.93 -2.14
N LYS A 62 -13.25 5.91 -2.66
CA LYS A 62 -13.58 6.58 -3.92
C LYS A 62 -13.28 8.08 -3.83
N LYS A 63 -13.64 8.72 -2.71
CA LYS A 63 -13.33 10.13 -2.50
C LYS A 63 -11.83 10.41 -2.51
N TYR A 64 -11.03 9.52 -1.93
CA TYR A 64 -9.56 9.60 -1.99
C TYR A 64 -9.03 9.55 -3.43
N LEU A 65 -9.52 8.58 -4.21
CA LEU A 65 -9.13 8.42 -5.61
C LEU A 65 -9.58 9.62 -6.46
N GLU A 66 -10.75 10.18 -6.20
CA GLU A 66 -11.21 11.41 -6.86
C GLU A 66 -10.34 12.62 -6.50
N LEU A 67 -9.90 12.75 -5.24
CA LEU A 67 -8.96 13.79 -4.82
C LEU A 67 -7.58 13.61 -5.44
N GLN A 68 -7.10 12.38 -5.64
CA GLN A 68 -5.88 12.12 -6.41
C GLN A 68 -6.04 12.55 -7.89
N ARG A 69 -7.17 12.21 -8.53
CA ARG A 69 -7.47 12.65 -9.90
C ARG A 69 -7.48 14.17 -10.02
N ASP A 70 -8.14 14.85 -9.07
CA ASP A 70 -8.32 16.30 -9.09
C ASP A 70 -7.10 17.06 -8.51
N GLY A 71 -6.17 16.36 -7.90
CA GLY A 71 -4.92 16.82 -7.31
C GLY A 71 -3.68 16.47 -8.13
N LEU A 72 -2.56 16.20 -7.42
CA LEU A 72 -1.25 15.96 -8.03
C LEU A 72 -1.26 14.83 -9.05
N THR A 73 -1.86 13.68 -8.74
CA THR A 73 -1.81 12.52 -9.64
C THR A 73 -2.40 12.85 -11.02
N GLY A 74 -3.58 13.46 -11.07
CA GLY A 74 -4.25 13.77 -12.34
C GLY A 74 -3.68 14.97 -13.09
N HIS A 75 -2.92 15.83 -12.40
CA HIS A 75 -2.40 17.09 -12.95
C HIS A 75 -0.87 17.20 -12.90
N LEU A 76 -0.16 16.12 -12.60
CA LEU A 76 1.28 16.17 -12.43
C LEU A 76 2.02 16.58 -13.70
N ASN A 77 1.50 16.22 -14.86
CA ASN A 77 2.03 16.66 -16.15
C ASN A 77 1.91 18.18 -16.40
N GLU A 78 1.07 18.91 -15.65
CA GLU A 78 0.99 20.39 -15.72
C GLU A 78 2.12 21.06 -14.94
N ILE A 79 2.75 20.36 -14.00
CA ILE A 79 3.75 20.92 -13.09
C ILE A 79 5.12 20.29 -13.22
N SER A 80 5.23 19.01 -13.47
CA SER A 80 6.50 18.28 -13.58
C SER A 80 7.02 18.29 -15.02
N ALA A 81 8.18 18.93 -15.25
CA ALA A 81 8.84 18.88 -16.55
C ALA A 81 9.34 17.48 -16.92
N TRP A 82 9.50 16.59 -15.92
CA TRP A 82 9.81 15.18 -16.15
C TRP A 82 8.72 14.43 -16.95
N LEU A 83 7.51 14.99 -17.03
CA LEU A 83 6.38 14.46 -17.78
C LEU A 83 6.08 15.27 -19.06
N ASP A 84 6.98 16.16 -19.48
CA ASP A 84 6.83 16.88 -20.76
C ASP A 84 6.96 15.94 -21.94
N LYS A 85 5.87 15.73 -22.67
CA LYS A 85 5.81 14.83 -23.83
C LYS A 85 6.77 15.22 -24.98
N ASN A 86 7.08 16.53 -25.11
CA ASN A 86 7.87 17.01 -26.25
C ASN A 86 9.33 16.61 -26.15
N ASN A 87 9.82 16.32 -24.95
CA ASN A 87 11.23 15.99 -24.72
C ASN A 87 11.40 14.80 -23.78
N ASN A 88 10.55 13.78 -23.95
CA ASN A 88 10.53 12.59 -23.11
C ASN A 88 10.84 11.33 -23.90
N ALA A 89 11.85 10.62 -23.49
CA ALA A 89 12.28 9.39 -24.15
C ALA A 89 11.25 8.26 -24.11
N TRP A 90 10.37 8.23 -23.10
CA TRP A 90 9.24 7.28 -23.04
C TRP A 90 8.08 7.62 -23.99
N TYR A 91 7.98 8.89 -24.42
CA TYR A 91 6.96 9.32 -25.38
C TYR A 91 7.47 9.41 -26.81
N SER A 92 8.78 9.43 -26.99
CA SER A 92 9.44 9.46 -28.29
C SER A 92 9.42 8.08 -28.97
N VAL A 93 9.28 8.08 -30.31
CA VAL A 93 9.32 6.83 -31.09
C VAL A 93 10.73 6.29 -31.29
N ASP A 94 11.76 7.09 -31.05
CA ASP A 94 13.17 6.71 -31.14
C ASP A 94 13.85 6.56 -29.76
N ASN A 95 13.06 6.58 -28.68
CA ASN A 95 13.48 6.46 -27.28
C ASN A 95 14.51 7.54 -26.86
N LYS A 96 14.44 8.74 -27.45
CA LYS A 96 15.32 9.87 -27.14
C LYS A 96 14.56 11.02 -26.53
N GLY A 97 15.23 11.73 -25.61
CA GLY A 97 14.72 12.91 -24.92
C GLY A 97 15.60 13.24 -23.72
N ASP A 98 15.45 14.44 -23.16
CA ASP A 98 16.19 14.88 -21.97
C ASP A 98 15.62 14.29 -20.67
N HIS A 99 14.42 13.70 -20.74
CA HIS A 99 13.73 13.05 -19.64
C HIS A 99 13.40 11.62 -20.04
N GLY A 100 13.61 10.65 -19.14
CA GLY A 100 13.35 9.26 -19.52
C GLY A 100 13.82 8.22 -18.51
N TRP A 101 13.68 8.50 -17.21
CA TRP A 101 13.99 7.52 -16.17
C TRP A 101 12.71 7.04 -15.48
N GLU A 102 12.68 6.90 -14.16
CA GLU A 102 11.59 6.29 -13.38
C GLU A 102 10.33 7.16 -13.25
N GLU A 103 10.41 8.47 -13.52
CA GLU A 103 9.31 9.39 -13.24
C GLU A 103 8.05 9.06 -14.03
N VAL A 104 8.20 8.83 -15.33
CA VAL A 104 7.06 8.48 -16.19
C VAL A 104 6.48 7.11 -15.78
N PRO A 105 7.28 6.03 -15.65
CA PRO A 105 6.74 4.75 -15.20
C PRO A 105 6.04 4.82 -13.84
N TYR A 106 6.62 5.48 -12.85
CA TYR A 106 6.00 5.65 -11.54
C TYR A 106 4.65 6.37 -11.61
N TRP A 107 4.64 7.55 -12.24
CA TRP A 107 3.40 8.31 -12.41
C TRP A 107 2.38 7.53 -13.22
N LEU A 108 2.78 6.95 -14.35
CA LEU A 108 1.88 6.27 -15.29
C LEU A 108 1.24 5.04 -14.68
N LYS A 109 1.97 4.31 -13.80
CA LYS A 109 1.40 3.16 -13.09
C LYS A 109 0.24 3.59 -12.20
N GLY A 110 0.44 4.59 -11.34
CA GLY A 110 -0.63 5.10 -10.48
C GLY A 110 -1.73 5.83 -11.25
N TYR A 111 -1.38 6.65 -12.23
CA TYR A 111 -2.34 7.38 -13.06
C TYR A 111 -3.22 6.43 -13.89
N GLY A 112 -2.62 5.39 -14.47
CA GLY A 112 -3.37 4.40 -15.28
C GLY A 112 -4.30 3.57 -14.43
N ASP A 113 -3.84 3.04 -13.30
CA ASP A 113 -4.68 2.24 -12.41
C ASP A 113 -5.81 3.07 -11.81
N LEU A 114 -5.52 4.33 -11.43
CA LEU A 114 -6.55 5.29 -11.00
C LEU A 114 -7.62 5.52 -12.09
N ALA A 115 -7.18 5.65 -13.35
CA ALA A 115 -8.07 5.82 -14.48
C ALA A 115 -9.01 4.62 -14.66
N TYR A 116 -8.48 3.41 -14.55
CA TYR A 116 -9.26 2.17 -14.68
C TYR A 116 -10.22 1.96 -13.50
N LEU A 117 -9.79 2.24 -12.28
CA LEU A 117 -10.62 2.12 -11.08
C LEU A 117 -11.79 3.12 -11.08
N LEU A 118 -11.55 4.34 -11.54
CA LEU A 118 -12.59 5.38 -11.64
C LEU A 118 -13.41 5.29 -12.93
N HIS A 119 -12.99 4.47 -13.90
CA HIS A 119 -13.54 4.44 -15.26
C HIS A 119 -13.55 5.84 -15.90
N ASP A 120 -12.45 6.59 -15.74
CA ASP A 120 -12.30 7.94 -16.27
C ASP A 120 -11.77 7.89 -17.71
N ASP A 121 -12.66 8.11 -18.69
CA ASP A 121 -12.33 7.99 -20.11
C ASP A 121 -11.19 8.93 -20.55
N LYS A 122 -11.08 10.11 -19.96
CA LYS A 122 -10.03 11.08 -20.27
C LYS A 122 -8.68 10.57 -19.80
N MET A 123 -8.61 10.09 -18.58
CA MET A 123 -7.38 9.53 -18.02
C MET A 123 -7.00 8.22 -18.72
N ILE A 124 -7.98 7.38 -19.07
CA ILE A 124 -7.75 6.15 -19.85
C ILE A 124 -7.15 6.49 -21.21
N ALA A 125 -7.66 7.49 -21.90
CA ALA A 125 -7.14 7.93 -23.19
C ALA A 125 -5.71 8.47 -23.08
N GLU A 126 -5.40 9.22 -22.02
CA GLU A 126 -4.06 9.74 -21.74
C GLU A 126 -3.07 8.58 -21.45
N THR A 127 -3.45 7.64 -20.58
CA THR A 127 -2.67 6.42 -20.31
C THR A 127 -2.35 5.66 -21.59
N LYS A 128 -3.38 5.43 -22.41
CA LYS A 128 -3.22 4.77 -23.71
C LYS A 128 -2.26 5.54 -24.63
N SER A 129 -2.31 6.87 -24.63
CA SER A 129 -1.41 7.71 -25.44
C SER A 129 0.06 7.46 -25.12
N TRP A 130 0.42 7.32 -23.84
CA TRP A 130 1.79 6.99 -23.43
C TRP A 130 2.15 5.55 -23.80
N LEU A 131 1.30 4.58 -23.48
CA LEU A 131 1.60 3.17 -23.71
C LEU A 131 1.66 2.82 -25.21
N GLU A 132 0.87 3.47 -26.07
CA GLU A 132 1.03 3.36 -27.52
C GLU A 132 2.40 3.78 -28.03
N LYS A 133 3.03 4.81 -27.41
CA LYS A 133 4.40 5.20 -27.75
C LYS A 133 5.40 4.16 -27.28
N VAL A 134 5.26 3.68 -26.04
CA VAL A 134 6.10 2.62 -25.48
C VAL A 134 6.07 1.37 -26.37
N ILE A 135 4.85 0.92 -26.78
CA ILE A 135 4.70 -0.26 -27.63
C ILE A 135 5.35 -0.05 -29.02
N ARG A 136 5.17 1.11 -29.61
CA ARG A 136 5.69 1.42 -30.96
C ARG A 136 7.19 1.70 -31.00
N SER A 137 7.78 2.12 -29.89
CA SER A 137 9.20 2.43 -29.81
C SER A 137 10.08 1.21 -29.52
N GLN A 138 9.50 0.01 -29.37
CA GLN A 138 10.28 -1.21 -29.17
C GLN A 138 11.24 -1.45 -30.33
N ARG A 139 12.52 -1.62 -30.01
CA ARG A 139 13.59 -1.85 -30.97
C ARG A 139 13.48 -3.21 -31.66
N PRO A 140 14.10 -3.38 -32.86
CA PRO A 140 14.11 -4.68 -33.54
C PRO A 140 14.78 -5.82 -32.74
N ASP A 141 15.74 -5.49 -31.85
CA ASP A 141 16.39 -6.47 -30.96
C ASP A 141 15.54 -6.91 -29.79
N GLY A 142 14.41 -6.22 -29.52
CA GLY A 142 13.45 -6.51 -28.47
C GLY A 142 13.50 -5.56 -27.29
N PHE A 143 14.55 -4.76 -27.11
CA PHE A 143 14.60 -3.76 -26.05
C PHE A 143 13.52 -2.69 -26.25
N PHE A 144 12.97 -2.13 -25.16
CA PHE A 144 12.02 -1.03 -25.20
C PHE A 144 12.39 0.04 -24.16
N GLY A 145 11.97 1.27 -24.41
CA GLY A 145 12.25 2.39 -23.51
C GLY A 145 13.63 3.01 -23.70
N PRO A 146 13.98 4.01 -22.88
CA PRO A 146 15.24 4.73 -22.95
C PRO A 146 16.44 3.84 -22.71
N ASP A 147 17.46 3.91 -23.58
CA ASP A 147 18.70 3.14 -23.46
C ASP A 147 19.86 3.97 -22.92
N LYS A 148 19.61 5.23 -22.60
CA LYS A 148 20.56 6.12 -21.94
C LYS A 148 19.88 6.85 -20.81
N PHE A 149 20.55 6.89 -19.70
CA PHE A 149 20.14 7.73 -18.60
C PHE A 149 20.27 9.21 -19.01
N THR A 150 19.14 9.87 -19.21
CA THR A 150 19.10 11.28 -19.61
C THR A 150 18.52 12.11 -18.47
N GLY A 151 19.34 12.89 -17.80
CA GLY A 151 18.87 13.79 -16.77
C GLY A 151 19.99 14.33 -15.87
N PRO A 152 19.74 15.36 -15.06
CA PRO A 152 20.74 15.96 -14.18
C PRO A 152 21.17 15.06 -13.02
N ALA A 153 20.47 13.98 -12.76
CA ALA A 153 20.95 12.89 -11.92
C ALA A 153 22.10 12.08 -12.57
N SER A 154 22.63 12.56 -13.68
CA SER A 154 23.84 11.96 -14.28
C SER A 154 25.03 11.91 -13.31
N THR A 155 25.09 12.76 -12.27
CA THR A 155 26.11 12.69 -11.23
C THR A 155 25.83 11.58 -10.22
N VAL A 156 24.60 11.41 -9.80
CA VAL A 156 24.17 10.26 -8.94
C VAL A 156 24.23 8.99 -9.77
N ALA A 157 23.66 8.98 -10.97
CA ALA A 157 23.72 7.85 -11.88
C ALA A 157 25.13 7.45 -12.31
N ASN A 158 26.08 8.36 -12.43
CA ASN A 158 27.47 8.01 -12.71
C ASN A 158 28.16 7.31 -11.54
N ASN A 159 27.73 7.59 -10.31
CA ASN A 159 28.19 6.84 -9.13
C ASN A 159 27.50 5.48 -9.01
N ASP A 160 26.20 5.41 -9.36
CA ASP A 160 25.37 4.21 -9.25
C ASP A 160 25.49 3.29 -10.48
N ASN A 161 26.00 3.81 -11.59
CA ASN A 161 26.23 3.09 -12.84
C ASN A 161 27.62 3.42 -13.44
N PRO A 162 28.72 3.04 -12.76
CA PRO A 162 30.08 3.40 -13.16
C PRO A 162 30.52 2.82 -14.50
N LYS A 163 29.85 1.75 -14.97
CA LYS A 163 30.14 1.11 -16.27
C LYS A 163 29.36 1.72 -17.43
N GLY A 164 28.42 2.66 -17.17
CA GLY A 164 27.55 3.26 -18.18
C GLY A 164 26.62 2.27 -18.90
N LEU A 165 26.22 1.21 -18.21
CA LEU A 165 25.31 0.19 -18.72
C LEU A 165 23.88 0.74 -18.81
N ILE A 166 23.01 0.04 -19.54
CA ILE A 166 21.59 0.33 -19.56
C ILE A 166 21.02 0.03 -18.16
N ASP A 167 20.32 1.00 -17.55
CA ASP A 167 19.61 0.80 -16.31
C ASP A 167 18.22 0.22 -16.59
N LEU A 168 17.97 -1.02 -16.17
CA LEU A 168 16.71 -1.73 -16.40
C LEU A 168 15.63 -1.39 -15.35
N TRP A 169 15.96 -0.64 -14.31
CA TRP A 169 15.01 -0.31 -13.27
C TRP A 169 13.72 0.37 -13.79
N PRO A 170 13.78 1.41 -14.63
CA PRO A 170 12.57 2.05 -15.15
C PRO A 170 11.71 1.11 -16.00
N ASN A 171 12.34 0.14 -16.69
CA ASN A 171 11.63 -0.87 -17.47
C ASN A 171 10.81 -1.79 -16.57
N MET A 172 11.32 -2.14 -15.38
CA MET A 172 10.58 -3.00 -14.42
C MET A 172 9.25 -2.37 -14.01
N ILE A 173 9.23 -1.05 -13.74
CA ILE A 173 7.98 -0.33 -13.43
C ILE A 173 7.07 -0.24 -14.66
N MET A 174 7.64 0.07 -15.84
CA MET A 174 6.85 0.17 -17.07
C MET A 174 6.21 -1.16 -17.44
N LEU A 175 6.85 -2.30 -17.14
CA LEU A 175 6.24 -3.61 -17.29
C LEU A 175 4.97 -3.76 -16.45
N TRP A 176 4.90 -3.17 -15.26
CA TRP A 176 3.69 -3.16 -14.44
C TRP A 176 2.59 -2.27 -15.04
N CYS A 177 2.95 -1.14 -15.65
CA CYS A 177 1.99 -0.32 -16.40
C CYS A 177 1.38 -1.10 -17.57
N LEU A 178 2.23 -1.83 -18.32
CA LEU A 178 1.81 -2.67 -19.44
C LEU A 178 0.92 -3.82 -18.99
N GLN A 179 1.22 -4.47 -17.86
CA GLN A 179 0.39 -5.53 -17.27
C GLN A 179 -1.02 -5.00 -16.93
N SER A 180 -1.12 -3.88 -16.22
CA SER A 180 -2.42 -3.26 -15.91
C SER A 180 -3.19 -2.87 -17.17
N TYR A 181 -2.51 -2.35 -18.19
CA TYR A 181 -3.12 -2.02 -19.47
C TYR A 181 -3.65 -3.26 -20.18
N TYR A 182 -2.90 -4.37 -20.19
CA TYR A 182 -3.38 -5.63 -20.74
C TYR A 182 -4.58 -6.18 -19.97
N GLU A 183 -4.55 -6.18 -18.65
CA GLU A 183 -5.66 -6.63 -17.80
C GLU A 183 -6.95 -5.85 -18.09
N TYR A 184 -6.84 -4.53 -18.35
CA TYR A 184 -7.98 -3.68 -18.67
C TYR A 184 -8.44 -3.79 -20.14
N SER A 185 -7.52 -3.79 -21.10
CA SER A 185 -7.81 -3.64 -22.52
C SER A 185 -7.80 -4.96 -23.31
N SER A 186 -7.14 -5.99 -22.80
CA SER A 186 -6.82 -7.24 -23.52
C SER A 186 -5.99 -7.00 -24.80
N ASP A 187 -5.13 -5.98 -24.84
CA ASP A 187 -4.28 -5.67 -25.98
C ASP A 187 -3.09 -6.63 -26.07
N HIS A 188 -3.18 -7.61 -26.94
CA HIS A 188 -2.15 -8.65 -27.09
C HIS A 188 -0.78 -8.15 -27.54
N ARG A 189 -0.67 -6.93 -28.05
CA ARG A 189 0.63 -6.32 -28.38
C ARG A 189 1.52 -6.19 -27.16
N VAL A 190 0.94 -6.09 -25.97
CA VAL A 190 1.68 -6.10 -24.70
C VAL A 190 2.41 -7.44 -24.50
N ILE A 191 1.74 -8.55 -24.77
CA ILE A 191 2.34 -9.88 -24.65
C ILE A 191 3.51 -10.02 -25.62
N ASP A 192 3.31 -9.64 -26.89
CA ASP A 192 4.35 -9.67 -27.93
C ASP A 192 5.55 -8.78 -27.56
N LEU A 193 5.30 -7.60 -26.97
CA LEU A 193 6.35 -6.70 -26.50
C LEU A 193 7.15 -7.34 -25.37
N MET A 194 6.45 -7.85 -24.35
CA MET A 194 7.10 -8.45 -23.17
C MET A 194 7.92 -9.69 -23.54
N GLU A 195 7.40 -10.55 -24.43
CA GLU A 195 8.15 -11.72 -24.91
C GLU A 195 9.45 -11.32 -25.61
N ARG A 196 9.39 -10.33 -26.50
CA ARG A 196 10.58 -9.85 -27.22
C ARG A 196 11.58 -9.19 -26.27
N TYR A 197 11.09 -8.43 -25.30
CA TYR A 197 11.93 -7.79 -24.30
C TYR A 197 12.63 -8.83 -23.42
N PHE A 198 11.93 -9.80 -22.87
CA PHE A 198 12.54 -10.84 -22.06
C PHE A 198 13.45 -11.77 -22.84
N LYS A 199 13.21 -11.99 -24.15
CA LYS A 199 14.18 -12.65 -25.04
C LYS A 199 15.47 -11.83 -25.24
N TRP A 200 15.36 -10.51 -25.29
CA TRP A 200 16.52 -9.63 -25.28
C TRP A 200 17.25 -9.72 -23.95
N GLU A 201 16.57 -9.59 -22.84
CA GLU A 201 17.11 -9.63 -21.49
C GLU A 201 17.83 -10.96 -21.19
N SER A 202 17.29 -12.09 -21.67
CA SER A 202 17.91 -13.40 -21.52
C SER A 202 19.28 -13.51 -22.19
N LYS A 203 19.58 -12.68 -23.18
CA LYS A 203 20.86 -12.64 -23.91
C LYS A 203 21.88 -11.67 -23.32
N VAL A 204 21.48 -10.78 -22.41
CA VAL A 204 22.41 -9.86 -21.73
C VAL A 204 23.40 -10.72 -20.95
N PRO A 205 24.74 -10.51 -21.09
CA PRO A 205 25.71 -11.26 -20.31
C PRO A 205 25.56 -11.01 -18.81
N ASP A 206 25.78 -12.04 -17.98
CA ASP A 206 25.67 -11.91 -16.52
C ASP A 206 26.60 -10.81 -15.96
N SER A 207 27.77 -10.58 -16.59
CA SER A 207 28.72 -9.54 -16.21
C SER A 207 28.22 -8.10 -16.44
N SER A 208 27.06 -7.92 -17.05
CA SER A 208 26.43 -6.64 -17.33
C SER A 208 24.91 -6.64 -17.10
N PHE A 209 24.42 -7.63 -16.35
CA PHE A 209 23.02 -7.80 -16.06
C PHE A 209 22.71 -7.47 -14.60
N LEU A 210 21.82 -6.52 -14.37
CA LEU A 210 21.45 -6.02 -13.05
C LEU A 210 22.66 -5.51 -12.24
N GLU A 211 23.56 -4.77 -12.88
CA GLU A 211 24.81 -4.28 -12.28
C GLU A 211 24.69 -2.87 -11.66
N SER A 212 23.70 -2.05 -12.09
CA SER A 212 23.47 -0.75 -11.47
C SER A 212 22.76 -0.87 -10.13
N TYR A 213 22.96 0.11 -9.25
CA TYR A 213 22.47 0.08 -7.87
C TYR A 213 20.97 -0.22 -7.76
N TRP A 214 20.15 0.48 -8.57
CA TRP A 214 18.69 0.38 -8.48
C TRP A 214 18.18 -0.95 -9.04
N GLU A 215 18.61 -1.32 -10.25
CA GLU A 215 18.18 -2.57 -10.88
C GLU A 215 18.66 -3.81 -10.10
N ASN A 216 19.88 -3.75 -9.54
CA ASN A 216 20.41 -4.83 -8.71
C ASN A 216 19.58 -5.04 -7.45
N SER A 217 19.25 -3.95 -6.75
CA SER A 217 18.43 -4.03 -5.55
C SER A 217 17.01 -4.53 -5.85
N ARG A 218 16.43 -4.15 -7.02
CA ARG A 218 15.00 -4.26 -7.35
C ARG A 218 14.66 -5.35 -8.37
N GLY A 219 15.55 -6.29 -8.64
CA GLY A 219 15.30 -7.40 -9.58
C GLY A 219 14.07 -8.25 -9.27
N GLY A 220 13.58 -8.21 -8.05
CA GLY A 220 12.33 -8.86 -7.65
C GLY A 220 11.08 -8.39 -8.41
N ASP A 221 11.05 -7.14 -8.86
CA ASP A 221 9.96 -6.61 -9.69
C ASP A 221 9.98 -7.18 -11.10
N ASN A 222 11.20 -7.34 -11.64
CA ASN A 222 11.40 -8.01 -12.92
C ASN A 222 10.98 -9.48 -12.84
N LEU A 223 11.41 -10.18 -11.78
CA LEU A 223 11.05 -11.57 -11.51
C LEU A 223 9.53 -11.76 -11.45
N TYR A 224 8.80 -10.85 -10.79
CA TYR A 224 7.35 -10.88 -10.73
C TYR A 224 6.71 -10.73 -12.12
N SER A 225 7.22 -9.83 -12.95
CA SER A 225 6.76 -9.60 -14.33
C SER A 225 7.03 -10.80 -15.25
N ILE A 226 8.16 -11.49 -15.06
CA ILE A 226 8.49 -12.73 -15.80
C ILE A 226 7.47 -13.83 -15.46
N TYR A 227 7.13 -14.03 -14.18
CA TYR A 227 6.13 -15.02 -13.80
C TYR A 227 4.72 -14.65 -14.29
N TRP A 228 4.39 -13.36 -14.29
CA TRP A 228 3.13 -12.90 -14.87
C TRP A 228 3.02 -13.30 -16.33
N LEU A 229 4.05 -13.05 -17.14
CA LEU A 229 4.08 -13.45 -18.55
C LEU A 229 4.07 -14.98 -18.72
N TYR A 230 4.84 -15.71 -17.90
CA TYR A 230 4.83 -17.17 -17.90
C TYR A 230 3.42 -17.73 -17.66
N ASN A 231 2.68 -17.17 -16.72
CA ASN A 231 1.33 -17.61 -16.39
C ASN A 231 0.37 -17.43 -17.58
N ILE A 232 0.60 -16.47 -18.45
CA ILE A 232 -0.21 -16.22 -19.65
C ILE A 232 0.23 -17.14 -20.80
N THR A 233 1.53 -17.17 -21.10
CA THR A 233 2.06 -17.83 -22.32
C THR A 233 2.41 -19.30 -22.12
N GLY A 234 2.91 -19.67 -20.94
CA GLY A 234 3.43 -21.01 -20.65
C GLY A 234 4.83 -21.28 -21.21
N GLU A 235 5.53 -20.26 -21.71
CA GLU A 235 6.86 -20.37 -22.33
C GLU A 235 7.93 -20.71 -21.28
N SER A 236 8.45 -21.95 -21.27
CA SER A 236 9.33 -22.47 -20.22
C SER A 236 10.67 -21.74 -20.08
N TRP A 237 11.17 -21.12 -21.17
CA TRP A 237 12.41 -20.34 -21.13
C TRP A 237 12.33 -19.14 -20.19
N LEU A 238 11.12 -18.64 -19.87
CA LEU A 238 10.90 -17.59 -18.87
C LEU A 238 11.32 -18.03 -17.46
N LEU A 239 11.19 -19.32 -17.15
CA LEU A 239 11.64 -19.85 -15.85
C LEU A 239 13.18 -19.87 -15.74
N ASP A 240 13.89 -20.08 -16.86
CA ASP A 240 15.35 -19.97 -16.90
C ASP A 240 15.80 -18.51 -16.73
N LEU A 241 15.07 -17.57 -17.37
CA LEU A 241 15.31 -16.14 -17.15
C LEU A 241 15.02 -15.72 -15.71
N ALA A 242 13.95 -16.21 -15.10
CA ALA A 242 13.65 -15.96 -13.69
C ALA A 242 14.78 -16.41 -12.76
N LYS A 243 15.37 -17.59 -13.01
CA LYS A 243 16.55 -18.07 -12.30
C LYS A 243 17.76 -17.15 -12.50
N LYS A 244 17.95 -16.64 -13.72
CA LYS A 244 19.02 -15.69 -14.04
C LYS A 244 18.83 -14.38 -13.28
N VAL A 245 17.62 -13.82 -13.24
CA VAL A 245 17.31 -12.60 -12.49
C VAL A 245 17.60 -12.78 -11.01
N HIS A 246 17.09 -13.87 -10.40
CA HIS A 246 17.37 -14.18 -8.99
C HIS A 246 18.88 -14.32 -8.72
N GLY A 247 19.63 -14.92 -9.62
CA GLY A 247 21.07 -15.11 -9.45
C GLY A 247 21.93 -13.85 -9.64
N ASN A 248 21.36 -12.78 -10.20
CA ASN A 248 22.06 -11.51 -10.49
C ASN A 248 21.50 -10.32 -9.69
N THR A 249 20.36 -10.45 -9.01
CA THR A 249 19.85 -9.43 -8.10
C THR A 249 20.59 -9.47 -6.76
N ALA A 250 20.44 -8.43 -5.95
CA ALA A 250 20.97 -8.38 -4.59
C ALA A 250 20.48 -9.59 -3.77
N ASP A 251 21.35 -10.13 -2.92
CA ASP A 251 21.05 -11.33 -2.14
C ASP A 251 20.16 -11.02 -0.93
N TRP A 252 18.85 -11.03 -1.15
CA TRP A 252 17.82 -10.89 -0.12
C TRP A 252 17.59 -12.16 0.71
N THR A 253 18.45 -13.18 0.58
CA THR A 253 18.37 -14.42 1.38
C THR A 253 19.31 -14.43 2.60
N GLN A 254 20.03 -13.34 2.84
CA GLN A 254 20.97 -13.22 3.96
C GLN A 254 20.23 -13.26 5.30
N LYS A 255 20.70 -14.11 6.22
CA LYS A 255 19.97 -14.38 7.46
C LYS A 255 19.99 -13.22 8.49
N ASN A 256 21.11 -12.50 8.58
CA ASN A 256 21.36 -11.55 9.67
C ASN A 256 21.69 -10.13 9.17
N ASN A 257 21.54 -9.89 7.89
CA ASN A 257 21.82 -8.61 7.25
C ASN A 257 20.91 -8.44 6.04
N LEU A 258 20.64 -7.21 5.65
CA LEU A 258 20.00 -6.90 4.38
C LEU A 258 21.07 -6.49 3.37
N PRO A 259 20.92 -6.82 2.09
CA PRO A 259 21.89 -6.45 1.06
C PRO A 259 21.87 -4.93 0.80
N ASN A 260 20.80 -4.26 1.22
CA ASN A 260 20.57 -2.84 1.06
C ASN A 260 19.75 -2.30 2.23
N TRP A 261 20.01 -1.07 2.68
CA TRP A 261 19.33 -0.43 3.81
C TRP A 261 18.52 0.81 3.39
N HIS A 262 18.47 1.11 2.10
CA HIS A 262 17.64 2.18 1.57
C HIS A 262 16.16 1.87 1.78
N ASN A 263 15.38 2.86 2.23
CA ASN A 263 13.97 2.71 2.61
C ASN A 263 13.15 1.98 1.56
N VAL A 264 13.15 2.51 0.33
CA VAL A 264 12.33 1.96 -0.77
C VAL A 264 12.84 0.60 -1.21
N ASN A 265 14.17 0.38 -1.26
CA ASN A 265 14.73 -0.91 -1.64
C ASN A 265 14.33 -2.00 -0.64
N VAL A 266 14.32 -1.71 0.66
CA VAL A 266 13.85 -2.67 1.67
C VAL A 266 12.36 -2.94 1.51
N ALA A 267 11.54 -1.88 1.49
CA ALA A 267 10.08 -1.99 1.38
C ALA A 267 9.63 -2.74 0.12
N GLN A 268 10.34 -2.55 -0.99
CA GLN A 268 10.02 -3.13 -2.30
C GLN A 268 10.57 -4.55 -2.48
N CYS A 269 11.73 -4.87 -1.88
CA CYS A 269 12.49 -6.04 -2.31
C CYS A 269 12.62 -7.15 -1.25
N PHE A 270 12.21 -6.93 0.00
CA PHE A 270 12.16 -8.02 0.99
C PHE A 270 11.30 -9.21 0.50
N ARG A 271 10.40 -9.00 -0.46
CA ARG A 271 9.53 -10.01 -1.07
C ARG A 271 10.17 -10.79 -2.21
N GLU A 272 11.37 -10.40 -2.68
CA GLU A 272 12.04 -11.09 -3.80
C GLU A 272 12.20 -12.58 -3.54
N PRO A 273 12.73 -13.05 -2.39
CA PRO A 273 12.86 -14.48 -2.14
C PRO A 273 11.51 -15.21 -2.14
N ALA A 274 10.45 -14.63 -1.57
CA ALA A 274 9.11 -15.22 -1.62
C ALA A 274 8.55 -15.29 -3.05
N THR A 275 8.91 -14.34 -3.91
CA THR A 275 8.56 -14.38 -5.33
C THR A 275 9.28 -15.56 -6.01
N TYR A 276 10.58 -15.75 -5.75
CA TYR A 276 11.33 -16.88 -6.29
C TYR A 276 10.91 -18.24 -5.68
N TYR A 277 10.43 -18.26 -4.43
CA TYR A 277 9.81 -19.46 -3.83
C TYR A 277 8.71 -20.05 -4.71
N MET A 278 7.97 -19.26 -5.45
CA MET A 278 6.93 -19.77 -6.35
C MET A 278 7.49 -20.77 -7.36
N GLN A 279 8.73 -20.59 -7.83
CA GLN A 279 9.38 -21.51 -8.75
C GLN A 279 10.08 -22.66 -8.04
N THR A 280 10.82 -22.39 -6.98
CA THR A 280 11.64 -23.40 -6.29
C THR A 280 10.82 -24.32 -5.40
N LYS A 281 9.74 -23.80 -4.80
CA LYS A 281 8.94 -24.45 -3.75
C LYS A 281 9.76 -24.77 -2.47
N ASP A 282 10.97 -24.25 -2.38
CA ASP A 282 11.81 -24.38 -1.20
C ASP A 282 11.43 -23.31 -0.17
N SER A 283 10.94 -23.74 0.97
CA SER A 283 10.53 -22.87 2.08
C SER A 283 11.63 -21.97 2.60
N PHE A 284 12.89 -22.26 2.29
CA PHE A 284 14.04 -21.40 2.60
C PHE A 284 13.82 -19.98 2.06
N TYR A 285 13.43 -19.85 0.79
CA TYR A 285 13.19 -18.56 0.15
C TYR A 285 11.99 -17.83 0.76
N LEU A 286 10.91 -18.54 1.04
CA LEU A 286 9.77 -17.94 1.72
C LEU A 286 10.15 -17.40 3.11
N GLN A 287 10.90 -18.21 3.88
CA GLN A 287 11.36 -17.79 5.21
C GLN A 287 12.33 -16.60 5.14
N ALA A 288 13.13 -16.47 4.08
CA ALA A 288 14.04 -15.35 3.89
C ALA A 288 13.28 -14.03 3.84
N SER A 289 12.18 -13.92 3.09
CA SER A 289 11.33 -12.72 3.05
C SER A 289 10.76 -12.36 4.42
N TYR A 290 10.29 -13.34 5.20
CA TYR A 290 9.85 -13.07 6.57
C TYR A 290 11.01 -12.63 7.48
N ASN A 291 12.23 -13.16 7.26
CA ASN A 291 13.41 -12.77 8.02
C ASN A 291 13.80 -11.32 7.73
N ASP A 292 13.80 -10.88 6.46
CA ASP A 292 14.13 -9.52 6.04
C ASP A 292 13.15 -8.53 6.66
N PHE A 293 11.84 -8.80 6.51
CA PHE A 293 10.80 -8.01 7.14
C PHE A 293 10.98 -7.91 8.66
N ASN A 294 11.20 -9.03 9.33
CA ASN A 294 11.40 -9.05 10.78
C ASN A 294 12.69 -8.36 11.20
N LEU A 295 13.76 -8.47 10.42
CA LEU A 295 15.03 -7.82 10.72
C LEU A 295 14.91 -6.31 10.73
N ILE A 296 14.39 -5.70 9.66
CA ILE A 296 14.20 -4.24 9.60
C ILE A 296 13.24 -3.76 10.69
N ARG A 297 12.12 -4.45 10.90
CA ARG A 297 11.13 -4.13 11.93
C ARG A 297 11.69 -4.27 13.34
N SER A 298 12.57 -5.23 13.59
CA SER A 298 13.17 -5.45 14.91
C SER A 298 14.14 -4.36 15.35
N ILE A 299 14.71 -3.62 14.39
CA ILE A 299 15.70 -2.56 14.64
C ILE A 299 15.07 -1.17 14.49
N TYR A 300 14.56 -0.88 13.31
CA TYR A 300 14.09 0.44 12.88
C TYR A 300 12.55 0.59 12.88
N GLY A 301 11.82 -0.51 12.89
CA GLY A 301 10.35 -0.56 12.95
C GLY A 301 9.78 -0.67 14.36
N GLN A 302 10.55 -0.30 15.40
CA GLN A 302 10.08 -0.27 16.79
C GLN A 302 9.30 1.03 17.08
N VAL A 303 8.38 1.36 16.16
CA VAL A 303 7.57 2.58 16.16
C VAL A 303 6.16 2.24 15.65
N PRO A 304 5.12 3.03 16.01
CA PRO A 304 3.76 2.82 15.50
C PRO A 304 3.61 3.24 14.03
N GLY A 305 2.60 2.70 13.36
CA GLY A 305 2.16 3.11 12.04
C GLY A 305 2.61 2.22 10.87
N GLY A 306 3.19 1.04 11.16
CA GLY A 306 3.50 0.02 10.16
C GLY A 306 4.88 0.14 9.50
N MET A 307 5.45 1.34 9.41
CA MET A 307 6.73 1.57 8.75
C MET A 307 7.94 1.46 9.69
N PHE A 308 9.11 1.66 9.16
CA PHE A 308 10.40 1.67 9.86
C PHE A 308 11.16 2.96 9.56
N GLY A 309 11.99 3.40 10.51
CA GLY A 309 12.76 4.65 10.39
C GLY A 309 13.86 4.52 9.34
N ALA A 310 13.64 5.15 8.21
CA ALA A 310 14.61 5.31 7.14
C ALA A 310 14.19 6.53 6.29
N ASP A 311 14.83 7.65 6.50
CA ASP A 311 14.56 8.91 5.82
C ASP A 311 15.30 9.05 4.47
N GLU A 312 16.03 8.10 4.10
CA GLU A 312 16.65 7.62 2.87
C GLU A 312 17.16 6.22 3.17
N ASN A 313 18.10 6.10 4.12
CA ASN A 313 18.61 4.82 4.58
C ASN A 313 18.27 4.58 6.06
N ALA A 314 18.01 3.32 6.40
CA ALA A 314 18.02 2.88 7.80
C ALA A 314 19.49 2.88 8.28
N ARG A 315 19.79 3.68 9.33
CA ARG A 315 21.16 3.94 9.76
C ARG A 315 21.32 3.85 11.28
N GLU A 316 22.47 3.39 11.71
CA GLU A 316 22.77 3.21 13.12
C GLU A 316 22.61 4.53 13.92
N GLY A 317 21.97 4.44 15.09
CA GLY A 317 21.69 5.59 15.95
C GLY A 317 20.39 6.36 15.61
N TYR A 318 19.69 6.00 14.53
CA TYR A 318 18.46 6.67 14.09
C TYR A 318 17.28 5.69 14.12
N THR A 319 16.89 5.25 15.31
CA THR A 319 15.87 4.20 15.52
C THR A 319 14.62 4.70 16.24
N ASP A 320 14.59 5.96 16.68
CA ASP A 320 13.47 6.50 17.47
C ASP A 320 12.33 7.05 16.61
N PRO A 321 11.12 7.29 17.19
CA PRO A 321 9.92 7.66 16.44
C PRO A 321 9.96 9.02 15.73
N ARG A 322 10.98 9.87 15.98
CA ARG A 322 11.19 11.10 15.21
C ARG A 322 11.84 10.83 13.86
N GLN A 323 12.43 9.64 13.71
CA GLN A 323 13.07 9.25 12.47
C GLN A 323 12.06 9.14 11.34
N GLY A 324 12.42 9.73 10.23
CA GLY A 324 11.55 9.84 9.07
C GLY A 324 11.37 8.54 8.32
N VAL A 325 10.34 8.54 7.51
CA VAL A 325 9.99 7.50 6.55
C VAL A 325 9.69 8.18 5.23
N GLU A 326 10.28 7.70 4.17
CA GLU A 326 10.06 8.18 2.81
C GLU A 326 8.67 7.78 2.29
N THR A 327 7.98 8.68 1.60
CA THR A 327 6.65 8.40 1.04
C THR A 327 6.66 7.27 0.02
N CYS A 328 7.71 7.14 -0.80
CA CYS A 328 7.87 5.99 -1.71
C CYS A 328 7.87 4.66 -0.96
N GLY A 329 8.58 4.58 0.16
CA GLY A 329 8.63 3.36 0.95
C GLY A 329 7.26 2.92 1.47
N MET A 330 6.39 3.86 1.84
CA MET A 330 5.02 3.51 2.26
C MET A 330 4.21 2.88 1.12
N VAL A 331 4.36 3.41 -0.09
CA VAL A 331 3.67 2.93 -1.29
C VAL A 331 4.16 1.53 -1.66
N GLU A 332 5.47 1.33 -1.69
CA GLU A 332 6.09 0.07 -2.08
C GLU A 332 5.91 -1.02 -1.01
N GLU A 333 5.82 -0.64 0.27
CA GLU A 333 5.49 -1.57 1.35
C GLU A 333 4.08 -2.14 1.19
N MET A 334 3.08 -1.29 0.87
CA MET A 334 1.72 -1.76 0.60
C MET A 334 1.67 -2.73 -0.58
N ALA A 335 2.36 -2.43 -1.68
CA ALA A 335 2.45 -3.32 -2.84
C ALA A 335 3.11 -4.66 -2.49
N SER A 336 4.15 -4.63 -1.66
CA SER A 336 4.84 -5.84 -1.20
C SER A 336 3.96 -6.69 -0.30
N ASP A 337 3.24 -6.08 0.65
CA ASP A 337 2.26 -6.76 1.50
C ASP A 337 1.19 -7.47 0.67
N GLU A 338 0.66 -6.83 -0.36
CA GLU A 338 -0.37 -7.39 -1.24
C GLU A 338 0.16 -8.55 -2.08
N ILE A 339 1.42 -8.51 -2.51
CA ILE A 339 2.07 -9.61 -3.22
C ILE A 339 2.34 -10.78 -2.28
N MET A 340 2.88 -10.51 -1.09
CA MET A 340 3.08 -11.52 -0.04
C MET A 340 1.77 -12.19 0.35
N LEU A 341 0.69 -11.42 0.46
CA LEU A 341 -0.64 -11.93 0.74
C LEU A 341 -1.13 -12.90 -0.34
N ARG A 342 -0.94 -12.56 -1.62
CA ARG A 342 -1.31 -13.43 -2.75
C ARG A 342 -0.52 -14.73 -2.77
N ILE A 343 0.78 -14.67 -2.46
CA ILE A 343 1.65 -15.85 -2.42
C ILE A 343 1.30 -16.75 -1.23
N THR A 344 1.18 -16.17 -0.04
CA THR A 344 1.14 -16.93 1.22
C THR A 344 -0.27 -17.21 1.75
N GLY A 345 -1.23 -16.35 1.42
CA GLY A 345 -2.55 -16.34 2.05
C GLY A 345 -2.53 -15.94 3.52
N ASP A 346 -1.42 -15.41 4.03
CA ASP A 346 -1.26 -15.02 5.42
C ASP A 346 -1.99 -13.71 5.71
N PRO A 347 -3.03 -13.69 6.59
CA PRO A 347 -3.76 -12.46 6.92
C PRO A 347 -2.90 -11.36 7.52
N PHE A 348 -1.72 -11.71 8.07
CA PHE A 348 -0.74 -10.76 8.58
C PHE A 348 -0.42 -9.65 7.56
N TRP A 349 -0.23 -10.02 6.31
CA TRP A 349 0.12 -9.06 5.25
C TRP A 349 -1.01 -8.08 4.94
N ALA A 350 -2.27 -8.54 5.03
CA ALA A 350 -3.41 -7.62 4.90
C ALA A 350 -3.51 -6.67 6.10
N ASP A 351 -3.28 -7.16 7.32
CA ASP A 351 -3.29 -6.34 8.53
C ASP A 351 -2.16 -5.30 8.49
N HIS A 352 -0.97 -5.66 7.99
CA HIS A 352 0.17 -4.76 7.85
C HIS A 352 -0.05 -3.70 6.75
N CYS A 353 -0.60 -4.11 5.59
CA CYS A 353 -1.00 -3.18 4.53
C CYS A 353 -1.98 -2.11 5.08
N GLU A 354 -3.00 -2.52 5.84
CA GLU A 354 -3.94 -1.60 6.49
C GLU A 354 -3.25 -0.72 7.54
N GLU A 355 -2.26 -1.24 8.28
CA GLU A 355 -1.50 -0.45 9.26
C GLU A 355 -0.77 0.72 8.57
N VAL A 356 -0.13 0.48 7.43
CA VAL A 356 0.54 1.52 6.63
C VAL A 356 -0.50 2.45 5.99
N ALA A 357 -1.50 1.89 5.31
CA ALA A 357 -2.50 2.62 4.53
C ALA A 357 -3.35 3.57 5.38
N PHE A 358 -3.66 3.24 6.63
CA PHE A 358 -4.53 4.05 7.48
C PHE A 358 -3.78 4.96 8.46
N ASN A 359 -2.50 4.73 8.70
CA ASN A 359 -1.76 5.43 9.74
C ASN A 359 -0.63 6.30 9.18
N THR A 360 0.38 5.72 8.54
CA THR A 360 1.55 6.50 8.10
C THR A 360 1.28 7.25 6.80
N TYR A 361 0.70 6.58 5.81
CA TYR A 361 0.57 7.11 4.44
C TYR A 361 -0.38 8.31 4.29
N PRO A 362 -1.62 8.35 4.87
CA PRO A 362 -2.58 9.41 4.56
C PRO A 362 -2.11 10.81 4.94
N ALA A 363 -1.31 10.93 6.00
CA ALA A 363 -0.83 12.22 6.48
C ALA A 363 0.44 12.73 5.75
N ALA A 364 0.97 11.96 4.82
CA ALA A 364 2.04 12.41 3.92
C ALA A 364 1.56 13.37 2.82
N VAL A 365 0.24 13.47 2.60
CA VAL A 365 -0.38 14.27 1.55
C VAL A 365 -1.34 15.29 2.16
N MET A 366 -1.44 16.49 1.56
CA MET A 366 -2.43 17.48 1.97
C MET A 366 -3.86 16.99 1.66
N PRO A 367 -4.89 17.43 2.42
CA PRO A 367 -6.27 16.98 2.22
C PRO A 367 -6.85 17.23 0.82
N ASP A 368 -6.34 18.24 0.11
CA ASP A 368 -6.72 18.56 -1.28
C ASP A 368 -5.85 17.86 -2.33
N PHE A 369 -4.89 17.03 -1.90
CA PHE A 369 -3.94 16.29 -2.74
C PHE A 369 -3.08 17.16 -3.68
N LYS A 370 -2.89 18.45 -3.36
CA LYS A 370 -2.08 19.37 -4.18
C LYS A 370 -0.63 19.49 -3.74
N SER A 371 -0.28 18.93 -2.62
CA SER A 371 1.10 18.84 -2.14
C SER A 371 1.29 17.61 -1.26
N LEU A 372 2.53 17.16 -1.17
CA LEU A 372 2.94 16.03 -0.37
C LEU A 372 4.25 16.33 0.37
N ARG A 373 4.56 15.48 1.29
CA ARG A 373 5.80 15.48 2.04
C ARG A 373 6.70 14.37 1.53
N TYR A 374 8.00 14.62 1.39
CA TYR A 374 8.95 13.54 1.13
C TYR A 374 9.05 12.63 2.34
N ILE A 375 9.34 13.23 3.50
CA ILE A 375 9.56 12.51 4.75
C ILE A 375 8.44 12.80 5.75
N THR A 376 7.94 11.77 6.40
CA THR A 376 7.05 11.86 7.56
C THR A 376 7.54 10.94 8.68
N SER A 377 7.12 11.18 9.92
CA SER A 377 7.55 10.37 11.08
C SER A 377 6.42 10.16 12.09
N PRO A 378 6.47 9.09 12.90
CA PRO A 378 5.48 8.84 13.96
C PRO A 378 5.40 9.95 15.01
N ASN A 379 6.53 10.60 15.34
CA ASN A 379 6.59 11.78 16.19
C ASN A 379 7.15 12.96 15.38
N MET A 380 6.27 13.85 14.98
CA MET A 380 6.55 14.97 14.10
C MET A 380 5.83 16.21 14.61
N ALA A 381 6.55 17.12 15.25
CA ALA A 381 5.97 18.33 15.82
C ALA A 381 6.11 19.56 14.91
N VAL A 382 6.85 19.46 13.81
CA VAL A 382 7.13 20.55 12.86
C VAL A 382 7.12 20.02 11.43
N SER A 383 6.65 20.82 10.48
CA SER A 383 6.69 20.55 9.05
C SER A 383 6.99 21.85 8.33
N ASP A 384 8.26 22.17 8.15
CA ASP A 384 8.74 23.46 7.64
C ASP A 384 9.73 23.28 6.48
N SER A 385 10.21 24.40 5.94
CA SER A 385 11.15 24.50 4.82
C SER A 385 12.62 24.43 5.23
N LEU A 386 12.91 24.14 6.50
CA LEU A 386 14.28 24.12 6.99
C LEU A 386 15.00 22.82 6.61
N ASN A 387 16.32 22.91 6.57
CA ASN A 387 17.19 21.75 6.47
C ASN A 387 17.41 21.15 7.87
N HIS A 388 16.96 19.91 8.06
CA HIS A 388 17.06 19.19 9.33
C HIS A 388 18.23 18.19 9.38
N SER A 389 19.12 18.22 8.38
CA SER A 389 20.30 17.34 8.34
C SER A 389 21.26 17.68 9.50
N PRO A 390 21.93 16.68 10.12
CA PRO A 390 21.87 15.24 9.85
C PRO A 390 20.77 14.49 10.64
N GLY A 391 19.85 15.19 11.29
CA GLY A 391 18.69 14.57 11.93
C GLY A 391 17.78 13.85 10.92
N ILE A 392 17.61 14.46 9.75
CA ILE A 392 17.16 13.84 8.49
C ILE A 392 18.41 13.66 7.61
N GLU A 393 18.53 12.52 6.91
CA GLU A 393 19.76 12.16 6.19
C GLU A 393 20.12 13.17 5.10
N ASN A 394 19.16 13.44 4.24
CA ASN A 394 19.37 14.37 3.14
C ASN A 394 19.19 15.83 3.54
N SER A 395 19.95 16.72 2.89
CA SER A 395 19.85 18.16 3.09
C SER A 395 18.77 18.76 2.20
N GLY A 396 17.73 19.33 2.82
CA GLY A 396 16.65 19.98 2.08
C GLY A 396 15.37 20.15 2.89
N PRO A 397 14.32 20.75 2.30
CA PRO A 397 13.03 21.03 2.95
C PRO A 397 12.10 19.81 2.94
N TYR A 398 12.60 18.65 3.33
CA TYR A 398 11.92 17.36 3.17
C TYR A 398 10.68 17.16 4.05
N LEU A 399 10.56 17.93 5.13
CA LEU A 399 9.38 17.90 6.00
C LEU A 399 8.25 18.81 5.54
N MET A 400 8.51 19.70 4.60
CA MET A 400 7.53 20.64 4.06
C MET A 400 6.50 19.92 3.18
N MET A 401 5.25 20.32 3.25
CA MET A 401 4.25 19.96 2.24
C MET A 401 4.49 20.75 0.98
N ASN A 402 4.96 20.10 -0.08
CA ASN A 402 5.31 20.76 -1.35
C ASN A 402 4.91 19.87 -2.54
N PRO A 403 4.36 20.42 -3.64
CA PRO A 403 4.15 19.67 -4.88
C PRO A 403 5.46 19.08 -5.43
N PHE A 404 6.61 19.66 -5.11
CA PHE A 404 7.97 19.22 -5.48
C PHE A 404 8.82 18.88 -4.26
N SER A 405 8.29 18.04 -3.37
CA SER A 405 9.03 17.65 -2.17
C SER A 405 10.21 16.73 -2.48
N SER A 406 10.13 15.92 -3.54
CA SER A 406 11.20 15.05 -4.04
C SER A 406 10.81 14.51 -5.41
N ARG A 407 11.79 14.19 -6.23
CA ARG A 407 11.62 13.70 -7.60
C ARG A 407 10.87 12.36 -7.62
N CYS A 408 11.35 11.35 -6.87
CA CYS A 408 10.75 10.03 -6.85
C CYS A 408 9.35 10.03 -6.22
N CYS A 409 9.20 10.57 -5.00
CA CYS A 409 7.92 10.52 -4.27
C CYS A 409 6.83 11.36 -4.93
N GLN A 410 7.19 12.46 -5.62
CA GLN A 410 6.25 13.26 -6.41
C GLN A 410 5.53 12.40 -7.47
N HIS A 411 6.23 11.44 -8.06
CA HIS A 411 5.68 10.55 -9.10
C HIS A 411 5.15 9.25 -8.51
N ASN A 412 5.86 8.64 -7.56
CA ASN A 412 5.51 7.34 -7.01
C ASN A 412 4.29 7.36 -6.06
N HIS A 413 4.03 8.48 -5.31
CA HIS A 413 2.85 8.55 -4.43
C HIS A 413 1.54 8.25 -5.14
N THR A 414 1.50 8.38 -6.45
CA THR A 414 0.32 8.15 -7.28
C THR A 414 -0.21 6.72 -7.19
N GLN A 415 0.63 5.76 -6.84
CA GLN A 415 0.34 4.33 -6.86
C GLN A 415 -0.35 3.81 -5.57
N GLY A 416 -0.15 4.48 -4.42
CA GLY A 416 -0.51 3.91 -3.12
C GLY A 416 -1.98 3.54 -2.95
N TRP A 417 -2.91 4.46 -3.19
CA TRP A 417 -4.33 4.15 -3.08
C TRP A 417 -4.88 3.29 -4.21
N PRO A 418 -4.42 3.42 -5.47
CA PRO A 418 -4.73 2.43 -6.50
C PRO A 418 -4.34 1.01 -6.10
N TYR A 419 -3.14 0.76 -5.57
CA TYR A 419 -2.73 -0.57 -5.07
C TYR A 419 -3.72 -1.11 -4.04
N TYR A 420 -4.03 -0.32 -3.00
CA TYR A 420 -5.00 -0.73 -1.99
C TYR A 420 -6.36 -1.08 -2.59
N ALA A 421 -6.87 -0.21 -3.48
CA ALA A 421 -8.21 -0.38 -4.08
C ALA A 421 -8.31 -1.62 -4.99
N GLU A 422 -7.27 -1.95 -5.73
CA GLU A 422 -7.20 -3.13 -6.59
C GLU A 422 -7.20 -4.46 -5.82
N ASN A 423 -6.81 -4.42 -4.54
CA ASN A 423 -6.66 -5.59 -3.69
C ASN A 423 -7.73 -5.69 -2.58
N MET A 424 -8.77 -4.83 -2.61
CA MET A 424 -9.91 -4.94 -1.69
C MET A 424 -10.62 -6.30 -1.82
N TRP A 425 -10.64 -6.84 -3.02
CA TRP A 425 -11.21 -8.16 -3.35
C TRP A 425 -10.23 -8.98 -4.18
N MET A 426 -10.17 -10.28 -3.91
CA MET A 426 -9.39 -11.22 -4.71
C MET A 426 -10.22 -12.46 -5.02
N ALA A 427 -9.87 -13.16 -6.10
CA ALA A 427 -10.44 -14.48 -6.37
C ALA A 427 -9.70 -15.55 -5.56
N THR A 428 -10.40 -16.68 -5.31
CA THR A 428 -9.84 -17.83 -4.61
C THR A 428 -9.68 -19.03 -5.53
N PRO A 429 -8.78 -19.99 -5.23
CA PRO A 429 -8.57 -21.17 -6.07
C PRO A 429 -9.85 -22.00 -6.33
N ASP A 430 -10.79 -22.00 -5.38
CA ASP A 430 -12.05 -22.74 -5.44
C ASP A 430 -13.22 -21.96 -6.09
N ASN A 431 -12.91 -21.10 -7.07
CA ASN A 431 -13.87 -20.27 -7.82
C ASN A 431 -14.71 -19.34 -6.95
N GLY A 432 -14.21 -18.92 -5.81
CA GLY A 432 -14.83 -17.98 -4.89
C GLY A 432 -14.22 -16.59 -4.93
N LEU A 433 -14.63 -15.78 -3.96
CA LEU A 433 -14.11 -14.44 -3.71
C LEU A 433 -13.72 -14.28 -2.23
N VAL A 434 -12.78 -13.39 -1.96
CA VAL A 434 -12.43 -12.96 -0.62
C VAL A 434 -12.58 -11.45 -0.47
N ALA A 435 -13.29 -10.99 0.57
CA ALA A 435 -13.24 -9.61 1.03
C ALA A 435 -11.98 -9.45 1.88
N MET A 436 -10.97 -8.76 1.34
CA MET A 436 -9.62 -8.78 1.85
C MET A 436 -9.26 -7.51 2.62
N LEU A 437 -9.22 -6.38 1.91
CA LEU A 437 -8.97 -5.06 2.47
C LEU A 437 -10.31 -4.33 2.52
N TYR A 438 -10.97 -4.37 3.68
CA TYR A 438 -12.34 -3.88 3.78
C TYR A 438 -12.48 -2.41 3.43
N ASN A 439 -13.33 -2.14 2.43
CA ASN A 439 -13.76 -0.80 2.10
C ASN A 439 -14.99 -0.83 1.17
N SER A 440 -15.76 0.25 1.14
CA SER A 440 -16.92 0.32 0.25
C SER A 440 -16.53 0.16 -1.21
N SER A 441 -17.17 -0.78 -1.89
CA SER A 441 -16.87 -1.12 -3.29
C SER A 441 -17.93 -2.01 -3.92
N ASP A 442 -17.98 -2.04 -5.25
CA ASP A 442 -18.65 -3.09 -6.03
C ASP A 442 -17.57 -3.93 -6.71
N VAL A 443 -17.53 -5.24 -6.44
CA VAL A 443 -16.69 -6.17 -7.20
C VAL A 443 -17.57 -6.99 -8.14
N THR A 444 -17.23 -7.01 -9.43
CA THR A 444 -17.94 -7.83 -10.43
C THR A 444 -17.01 -8.93 -10.94
N ALA A 445 -17.38 -10.19 -10.72
CA ALA A 445 -16.52 -11.33 -11.01
C ALA A 445 -17.30 -12.57 -11.44
N LYS A 446 -16.63 -13.48 -12.18
CA LYS A 446 -17.11 -14.84 -12.43
C LYS A 446 -16.78 -15.73 -11.24
N VAL A 447 -17.77 -16.49 -10.78
CA VAL A 447 -17.65 -17.36 -9.60
C VAL A 447 -18.33 -18.71 -9.83
N GLY A 448 -18.04 -19.66 -8.96
CA GLY A 448 -18.70 -20.96 -8.93
C GLY A 448 -18.64 -21.69 -10.28
N GLY A 449 -19.78 -21.89 -10.92
CA GLY A 449 -19.91 -22.55 -12.23
C GLY A 449 -19.70 -21.64 -13.43
N GLY A 450 -19.35 -20.34 -13.24
CA GLY A 450 -19.13 -19.36 -14.32
C GLY A 450 -20.15 -18.22 -14.34
N GLU A 451 -21.02 -18.14 -13.34
CA GLU A 451 -21.96 -17.04 -13.20
C GLU A 451 -21.21 -15.74 -12.87
N THR A 452 -21.61 -14.65 -13.51
CA THR A 452 -21.13 -13.31 -13.15
C THR A 452 -21.97 -12.75 -12.03
N VAL A 453 -21.33 -12.39 -10.91
CA VAL A 453 -21.97 -11.76 -9.76
C VAL A 453 -21.31 -10.43 -9.45
N THR A 454 -22.07 -9.51 -8.86
CA THR A 454 -21.54 -8.31 -8.22
C THR A 454 -21.78 -8.42 -6.72
N LEU A 455 -20.71 -8.26 -5.93
CA LEU A 455 -20.81 -8.09 -4.49
C LEU A 455 -20.62 -6.61 -4.17
N ARG A 456 -21.63 -6.00 -3.56
CA ARG A 456 -21.57 -4.61 -3.10
C ARG A 456 -21.22 -4.59 -1.62
N GLU A 457 -20.08 -4.01 -1.30
CA GLU A 457 -19.62 -3.78 0.06
C GLU A 457 -19.92 -2.35 0.49
N GLU A 458 -20.55 -2.19 1.64
CA GLU A 458 -20.89 -0.90 2.26
C GLU A 458 -20.32 -0.86 3.68
N THR A 459 -19.44 0.10 3.94
CA THR A 459 -18.79 0.26 5.24
C THR A 459 -18.14 1.63 5.40
N HIS A 460 -17.96 2.07 6.66
CA HIS A 460 -17.07 3.17 7.04
C HIS A 460 -15.79 2.65 7.73
N TYR A 461 -15.43 1.38 7.47
CA TYR A 461 -14.17 0.81 7.96
C TYR A 461 -12.98 1.66 7.46
N PRO A 462 -11.95 1.94 8.26
CA PRO A 462 -11.65 1.44 9.62
C PRO A 462 -12.26 2.29 10.77
N PHE A 463 -13.11 3.25 10.50
CA PHE A 463 -13.72 4.13 11.52
C PHE A 463 -14.93 3.48 12.20
N GLU A 464 -15.55 2.52 11.56
CA GLU A 464 -16.63 1.68 12.06
C GLU A 464 -16.26 0.20 11.94
N ASN A 465 -16.93 -0.63 12.73
CA ASN A 465 -16.61 -2.04 12.88
C ASN A 465 -17.55 -3.00 12.12
N THR A 466 -18.43 -2.45 11.29
CA THR A 466 -19.42 -3.24 10.55
C THR A 466 -19.19 -3.11 9.05
N VAL A 467 -19.15 -4.26 8.40
CA VAL A 467 -19.08 -4.38 6.93
C VAL A 467 -20.33 -5.10 6.47
N LYS A 468 -21.00 -4.58 5.45
CA LYS A 468 -22.20 -5.17 4.84
C LYS A 468 -21.92 -5.49 3.40
N ILE A 469 -22.25 -6.70 2.96
CA ILE A 469 -22.04 -7.16 1.59
C ILE A 469 -23.38 -7.63 1.03
N LYS A 470 -23.79 -7.09 -0.10
CA LYS A 470 -25.01 -7.46 -0.83
C LYS A 470 -24.66 -8.20 -2.12
N VAL A 471 -25.36 -9.32 -2.36
CA VAL A 471 -25.22 -10.10 -3.59
C VAL A 471 -26.17 -9.52 -4.65
N ILE A 472 -25.62 -9.23 -5.83
CA ILE A 472 -26.35 -8.78 -7.02
C ILE A 472 -26.04 -9.76 -8.14
N ALA A 473 -27.02 -10.54 -8.58
CA ALA A 473 -26.83 -11.60 -9.57
C ALA A 473 -28.09 -11.83 -10.40
N ALA A 474 -27.92 -12.18 -11.67
CA ALA A 474 -29.04 -12.54 -12.54
C ALA A 474 -29.63 -13.92 -12.16
N HIS A 475 -28.77 -14.84 -11.77
CA HIS A 475 -29.12 -16.21 -11.38
C HIS A 475 -28.44 -16.58 -10.07
N SER A 476 -29.00 -17.57 -9.34
CA SER A 476 -28.33 -18.10 -8.15
C SER A 476 -27.04 -18.79 -8.55
N SER A 477 -26.02 -18.63 -7.73
CA SER A 477 -24.71 -19.27 -7.95
C SER A 477 -24.16 -19.84 -6.65
N LYS A 478 -23.65 -21.06 -6.71
CA LYS A 478 -22.98 -21.68 -5.57
C LYS A 478 -21.48 -21.40 -5.64
N PHE A 479 -20.98 -20.61 -4.68
CA PHE A 479 -19.56 -20.33 -4.55
C PHE A 479 -19.17 -20.02 -3.10
N PRO A 480 -17.91 -20.22 -2.73
CA PRO A 480 -17.39 -19.80 -1.42
C PRO A 480 -17.10 -18.30 -1.39
N LEU A 481 -17.53 -17.65 -0.31
CA LEU A 481 -17.15 -16.29 0.05
C LEU A 481 -16.28 -16.36 1.31
N TYR A 482 -15.09 -15.75 1.25
CA TYR A 482 -14.18 -15.66 2.37
C TYR A 482 -14.23 -14.26 2.96
N LEU A 483 -14.30 -14.18 4.28
CA LEU A 483 -14.25 -12.95 5.06
C LEU A 483 -13.04 -12.97 5.98
N ARG A 484 -12.15 -11.99 5.88
CA ARG A 484 -10.96 -11.89 6.74
C ARG A 484 -11.34 -11.53 8.18
N VAL A 485 -10.73 -12.17 9.14
CA VAL A 485 -10.77 -11.81 10.57
C VAL A 485 -9.39 -11.28 10.94
N PRO A 486 -9.23 -9.95 11.12
CA PRO A 486 -7.93 -9.35 11.46
C PRO A 486 -7.36 -9.84 12.79
N ALA A 487 -6.05 -9.72 12.97
CA ALA A 487 -5.34 -10.13 14.19
C ALA A 487 -5.83 -9.40 15.46
N TRP A 488 -6.24 -8.14 15.33
CA TRP A 488 -6.75 -7.33 16.43
C TRP A 488 -8.20 -7.66 16.84
N CYS A 489 -8.92 -8.50 16.08
CA CYS A 489 -10.33 -8.84 16.31
C CYS A 489 -10.47 -10.21 16.95
N ASP A 490 -10.79 -10.26 18.25
CA ASP A 490 -10.91 -11.52 19.00
C ASP A 490 -12.26 -12.22 18.76
N SER A 491 -13.31 -11.53 18.35
CA SER A 491 -14.69 -12.03 18.39
C SER A 491 -15.54 -11.50 17.23
N ALA A 492 -15.17 -11.85 16.00
CA ALA A 492 -16.00 -11.51 14.85
C ALA A 492 -17.38 -12.20 14.92
N SER A 493 -18.41 -11.53 14.46
CA SER A 493 -19.75 -12.11 14.30
C SER A 493 -20.25 -11.87 12.87
N ILE A 494 -20.89 -12.89 12.30
CA ILE A 494 -21.38 -12.87 10.92
C ILE A 494 -22.88 -13.23 10.92
N ARG A 495 -23.63 -12.51 10.10
CA ARG A 495 -25.03 -12.81 9.80
C ARG A 495 -25.22 -12.90 8.28
N VAL A 496 -26.05 -13.83 7.85
CA VAL A 496 -26.53 -13.95 6.47
C VAL A 496 -28.04 -13.84 6.50
N ASN A 497 -28.61 -12.87 5.80
CA ASN A 497 -30.05 -12.61 5.80
C ASN A 497 -30.64 -12.57 7.23
N ASP A 498 -30.00 -11.80 8.12
CA ASP A 498 -30.30 -11.66 9.54
C ASP A 498 -30.12 -12.93 10.43
N VAL A 499 -29.78 -14.06 9.82
CA VAL A 499 -29.49 -15.28 10.57
C VAL A 499 -28.04 -15.30 11.05
N ALA A 500 -27.81 -15.32 12.34
CA ALA A 500 -26.47 -15.39 12.92
C ALA A 500 -25.82 -16.76 12.61
N LEU A 501 -24.58 -16.70 12.11
CA LEU A 501 -23.80 -17.88 11.82
C LEU A 501 -23.07 -18.39 13.08
N LYS A 502 -22.93 -19.71 13.18
CA LYS A 502 -22.12 -20.35 14.23
C LYS A 502 -20.79 -20.76 13.63
N PHE A 503 -19.69 -20.18 14.07
CA PHE A 503 -18.33 -20.52 13.68
C PHE A 503 -17.35 -20.18 14.81
N ALA A 504 -16.15 -20.71 14.73
CA ALA A 504 -15.06 -20.31 15.64
C ALA A 504 -14.45 -19.00 15.10
N SER A 505 -14.64 -17.88 15.81
CA SER A 505 -13.94 -16.65 15.50
C SER A 505 -12.50 -16.77 15.97
N THR A 506 -11.56 -16.80 15.03
CA THR A 506 -10.12 -16.90 15.29
C THR A 506 -9.44 -15.68 14.68
N PRO A 507 -8.69 -14.89 15.47
CA PRO A 507 -7.85 -13.82 14.92
C PRO A 507 -6.89 -14.35 13.85
N SER A 508 -6.49 -13.53 12.90
CA SER A 508 -5.61 -13.90 11.78
C SER A 508 -6.09 -15.11 10.98
N SER A 509 -7.36 -15.09 10.57
CA SER A 509 -7.99 -16.19 9.83
C SER A 509 -9.00 -15.68 8.79
N TYR A 510 -9.61 -16.62 8.09
CA TYR A 510 -10.73 -16.37 7.18
C TYR A 510 -11.92 -17.24 7.58
N VAL A 511 -13.11 -16.67 7.48
CA VAL A 511 -14.36 -17.44 7.56
C VAL A 511 -14.82 -17.71 6.14
N ARG A 512 -14.76 -18.98 5.72
CA ARG A 512 -15.23 -19.46 4.42
C ARG A 512 -16.70 -19.85 4.56
N ILE A 513 -17.54 -19.23 3.74
CA ILE A 513 -18.98 -19.46 3.68
C ILE A 513 -19.32 -19.95 2.29
N GLU A 514 -19.61 -21.25 2.14
CA GLU A 514 -20.08 -21.82 0.90
C GLU A 514 -21.60 -21.88 0.92
N ASN A 515 -22.23 -21.18 0.01
CA ASN A 515 -23.68 -21.08 -0.09
C ASN A 515 -24.12 -20.98 -1.55
N GLU A 516 -25.39 -21.33 -1.82
CA GLU A 516 -26.08 -20.98 -3.06
C GLU A 516 -26.63 -19.54 -2.93
N TRP A 517 -25.82 -18.57 -3.35
CA TRP A 517 -26.14 -17.16 -3.24
C TRP A 517 -27.18 -16.72 -4.27
N LYS A 518 -28.11 -15.88 -3.84
CA LYS A 518 -29.20 -15.35 -4.67
C LYS A 518 -29.14 -13.83 -4.69
N ASN A 519 -29.75 -13.26 -5.73
CA ASN A 519 -29.92 -11.81 -5.79
C ASN A 519 -30.65 -11.28 -4.56
N GLY A 520 -30.08 -10.28 -3.91
CA GLY A 520 -30.61 -9.66 -2.70
C GLY A 520 -30.15 -10.31 -1.39
N ASP A 521 -29.46 -11.46 -1.41
CA ASP A 521 -28.81 -11.98 -0.20
C ASP A 521 -27.83 -10.95 0.34
N TYR A 522 -27.76 -10.84 1.67
CA TYR A 522 -26.80 -9.95 2.29
C TYR A 522 -26.08 -10.61 3.47
N ILE A 523 -24.84 -10.22 3.60
CA ILE A 523 -23.94 -10.66 4.65
C ILE A 523 -23.56 -9.44 5.48
N SER A 524 -23.56 -9.54 6.79
CA SER A 524 -22.94 -8.55 7.66
C SER A 524 -21.89 -9.21 8.53
N ILE A 525 -20.69 -8.61 8.56
CA ILE A 525 -19.63 -8.96 9.51
C ILE A 525 -19.43 -7.79 10.46
N VAL A 526 -19.38 -8.08 11.74
CA VAL A 526 -18.99 -7.12 12.78
C VAL A 526 -17.65 -7.57 13.34
N LEU A 527 -16.70 -6.64 13.36
CA LEU A 527 -15.33 -6.80 13.84
C LEU A 527 -15.13 -5.92 15.08
N PRO A 528 -15.47 -6.40 16.29
CA PRO A 528 -15.42 -5.59 17.51
C PRO A 528 -14.02 -5.04 17.76
N MET A 529 -13.91 -3.71 17.77
CA MET A 529 -12.66 -3.00 18.06
C MET A 529 -12.57 -2.70 19.55
N LYS A 530 -11.37 -2.79 20.09
CA LYS A 530 -11.06 -2.44 21.48
C LYS A 530 -9.80 -1.59 21.53
N ILE A 531 -9.65 -0.81 22.60
CA ILE A 531 -8.40 -0.10 22.88
C ILE A 531 -7.31 -1.13 23.18
N GLN A 532 -6.20 -1.00 22.48
CA GLN A 532 -4.97 -1.76 22.70
C GLN A 532 -3.80 -0.80 22.85
N THR A 533 -2.80 -1.19 23.63
CA THR A 533 -1.58 -0.43 23.80
C THR A 533 -0.38 -1.29 23.42
N THR A 534 0.54 -0.73 22.67
CA THR A 534 1.79 -1.40 22.31
C THR A 534 2.94 -0.70 23.01
N ARG A 535 3.75 -1.46 23.76
CA ARG A 535 5.01 -0.98 24.35
C ARG A 535 6.13 -1.16 23.34
N TRP A 536 7.01 -0.17 23.29
CA TRP A 536 8.18 -0.13 22.42
C TRP A 536 9.47 -0.17 23.24
N PRO A 537 9.94 -1.36 23.69
CA PRO A 537 11.07 -1.47 24.62
C PRO A 537 12.35 -0.87 24.06
N LYS A 538 12.61 -1.02 22.77
CA LYS A 538 13.79 -0.44 22.10
C LYS A 538 13.69 1.08 21.93
N ASN A 539 12.50 1.66 22.03
CA ASN A 539 12.25 3.10 22.00
C ASN A 539 11.82 3.63 23.38
N LYS A 540 12.73 3.49 24.34
CA LYS A 540 12.64 4.08 25.69
C LYS A 540 11.38 3.62 26.45
N ASN A 541 10.85 2.42 26.19
CA ASN A 541 9.60 1.92 26.73
C ASN A 541 8.39 2.85 26.48
N SER A 542 8.40 3.60 25.39
CA SER A 542 7.27 4.42 24.97
C SER A 542 6.04 3.54 24.67
N VAL A 543 4.89 4.17 24.52
CA VAL A 543 3.62 3.49 24.28
C VAL A 543 2.88 4.13 23.11
N SER A 544 2.25 3.32 22.28
CA SER A 544 1.23 3.74 21.30
C SER A 544 -0.15 3.21 21.67
N ILE A 545 -1.19 3.90 21.22
CA ILE A 545 -2.58 3.58 21.49
C ILE A 545 -3.26 3.25 20.17
N ASN A 546 -3.93 2.08 20.11
CA ASN A 546 -4.60 1.58 18.93
C ASN A 546 -6.08 1.29 19.21
N TYR A 547 -6.92 1.42 18.19
CA TYR A 547 -8.31 0.99 18.21
C TYR A 547 -8.65 0.34 16.87
N GLY A 548 -8.79 -0.99 16.85
CA GLY A 548 -8.77 -1.74 15.61
C GLY A 548 -7.46 -1.51 14.83
N PRO A 549 -7.51 -1.25 13.52
CA PRO A 549 -6.31 -1.01 12.71
C PRO A 549 -5.75 0.41 12.83
N LEU A 550 -6.46 1.31 13.54
CA LEU A 550 -6.06 2.71 13.68
C LEU A 550 -5.12 2.91 14.87
N THR A 551 -3.97 3.52 14.61
CA THR A 551 -3.10 4.12 15.61
C THR A 551 -3.57 5.54 15.90
N PHE A 552 -3.50 5.97 17.16
CA PHE A 552 -3.94 7.29 17.59
C PHE A 552 -2.77 8.17 18.01
N SER A 553 -2.77 9.40 17.53
CA SER A 553 -1.78 10.43 17.79
C SER A 553 -2.37 11.58 18.59
N LEU A 554 -1.55 12.29 19.35
CA LEU A 554 -1.98 13.52 20.00
C LEU A 554 -2.55 14.48 18.96
N LYS A 555 -3.74 15.00 19.22
CA LYS A 555 -4.33 16.07 18.42
C LYS A 555 -3.62 17.39 18.70
N ILE A 556 -2.81 17.82 17.76
CA ILE A 556 -2.13 19.11 17.78
C ILE A 556 -2.93 20.08 16.92
N LYS A 557 -3.23 21.27 17.43
CA LYS A 557 -3.82 22.32 16.61
C LYS A 557 -2.75 22.83 15.65
N GLU A 558 -3.05 22.84 14.37
CA GLU A 558 -2.12 23.08 13.27
C GLU A 558 -2.40 24.45 12.64
N GLU A 559 -1.37 25.28 12.49
CA GLU A 559 -1.38 26.49 11.66
C GLU A 559 -0.75 26.16 10.31
N TYR A 560 -1.47 26.39 9.22
CA TYR A 560 -1.01 26.17 7.85
C TYR A 560 -0.54 27.49 7.25
N LYS A 561 0.76 27.63 7.04
CA LYS A 561 1.37 28.80 6.39
C LYS A 561 1.64 28.47 4.93
N LYS A 562 0.90 29.11 4.04
CA LYS A 562 1.11 28.98 2.59
C LYS A 562 2.46 29.59 2.20
N ALA A 563 3.24 28.86 1.41
CA ALA A 563 4.53 29.27 0.90
C ALA A 563 4.61 29.10 -0.63
N ASP A 564 5.57 29.77 -1.24
CA ASP A 564 5.88 29.56 -2.67
C ASP A 564 6.53 28.18 -2.84
N SER A 565 5.86 27.30 -3.59
CA SER A 565 6.32 25.95 -3.81
C SER A 565 7.66 25.88 -4.60
N ARG A 566 8.00 26.89 -5.38
CA ARG A 566 9.28 26.96 -6.10
C ARG A 566 10.44 27.22 -5.15
N GLN A 567 10.24 28.01 -4.09
CA GLN A 567 11.29 28.33 -3.11
C GLN A 567 11.64 27.14 -2.22
N GLY A 568 10.66 26.27 -1.95
CA GLY A 568 10.87 25.05 -1.16
C GLY A 568 11.15 23.81 -2.03
N ALA A 569 11.34 23.96 -3.33
CA ALA A 569 11.66 22.85 -4.21
C ALA A 569 13.11 22.41 -4.06
N LEU A 570 13.36 21.11 -4.19
CA LEU A 570 14.70 20.54 -4.21
C LEU A 570 15.42 20.85 -5.53
N GLU A 571 16.74 20.75 -5.56
CA GLU A 571 17.56 21.00 -6.76
C GLU A 571 17.16 20.14 -7.96
N GLU A 572 16.74 18.89 -7.72
CA GLU A 572 16.26 17.97 -8.75
C GLU A 572 14.82 18.23 -9.21
N ALA A 573 14.12 19.15 -8.56
CA ALA A 573 12.78 19.53 -8.98
C ALA A 573 12.82 20.31 -10.29
N LYS A 574 12.07 19.83 -11.27
CA LYS A 574 11.93 20.52 -12.57
C LYS A 574 10.47 20.87 -12.79
N TRP A 575 10.21 22.19 -12.69
CA TRP A 575 8.88 22.73 -12.96
C TRP A 575 8.67 22.91 -14.47
N GLN A 576 7.44 22.57 -14.93
CA GLN A 576 6.98 23.06 -16.22
C GLN A 576 7.05 24.59 -16.24
N PRO A 577 7.51 25.21 -17.33
CA PRO A 577 7.56 26.67 -17.43
C PRO A 577 6.20 27.35 -17.21
N SER A 578 5.12 26.68 -17.57
CA SER A 578 3.72 27.15 -17.44
C SER A 578 3.10 26.88 -16.06
N ALA A 579 3.81 26.15 -15.17
CA ALA A 579 3.24 25.80 -13.84
C ALA A 579 3.02 27.05 -13.00
N ASP A 580 1.82 27.11 -12.38
CA ASP A 580 1.43 28.22 -11.51
C ASP A 580 1.58 27.83 -10.03
N PRO A 581 2.55 28.38 -9.29
CA PRO A 581 2.73 28.10 -7.85
C PRO A 581 1.54 28.51 -6.99
N ALA A 582 0.71 29.44 -7.46
CA ALA A 582 -0.49 29.84 -6.72
C ALA A 582 -1.58 28.76 -6.74
N LYS A 583 -1.65 28.01 -7.86
CA LYS A 583 -2.53 26.82 -8.01
C LYS A 583 -1.99 25.63 -7.23
N TRP A 584 -0.66 25.51 -7.13
CA TRP A 584 0.07 24.39 -6.51
C TRP A 584 0.95 24.89 -5.35
N PRO A 585 0.35 25.30 -4.21
CA PRO A 585 1.07 25.88 -3.10
C PRO A 585 1.82 24.83 -2.28
N ALA A 586 2.91 25.28 -1.64
CA ALA A 586 3.51 24.59 -0.52
C ALA A 586 2.94 25.09 0.81
N TYR A 587 3.13 24.30 1.88
CA TYR A 587 2.70 24.66 3.22
C TYR A 587 3.74 24.28 4.25
N GLU A 588 4.05 25.23 5.13
CA GLU A 588 4.62 24.94 6.44
C GLU A 588 3.47 24.70 7.42
N ILE A 589 3.64 23.74 8.32
CA ILE A 589 2.64 23.42 9.35
C ILE A 589 3.31 23.54 10.71
N ILE A 590 2.75 24.43 11.54
CA ILE A 590 3.32 24.81 12.84
C ILE A 590 2.33 24.46 13.96
N PRO A 591 2.81 23.94 15.11
CA PRO A 591 1.92 23.62 16.22
C PRO A 591 1.46 24.88 16.93
N GLU A 592 0.15 25.09 17.07
CA GLU A 592 -0.46 26.15 17.89
C GLU A 592 -0.73 25.68 19.35
N THR A 593 -0.65 24.37 19.60
CA THR A 593 -0.82 23.80 20.95
C THR A 593 0.42 23.03 21.36
N ALA A 594 0.58 22.80 22.67
CA ALA A 594 1.64 21.95 23.17
C ALA A 594 1.53 20.52 22.61
N TRP A 595 2.65 19.95 22.23
CA TRP A 595 2.78 18.60 21.66
C TRP A 595 3.50 17.62 22.59
N ASN A 596 4.26 18.11 23.57
CA ASN A 596 5.16 17.34 24.41
C ASN A 596 4.43 16.74 25.63
N TYR A 597 3.54 15.78 25.37
CA TYR A 597 2.80 15.06 26.40
C TYR A 597 3.29 13.62 26.54
N GLY A 598 3.17 13.09 27.76
CA GLY A 598 3.28 11.66 28.04
C GLY A 598 2.01 11.13 28.70
N ILE A 599 1.83 9.81 28.65
CA ILE A 599 0.66 9.11 29.22
C ILE A 599 1.01 8.58 30.61
N PRO A 600 0.21 8.88 31.66
CA PRO A 600 0.46 8.36 32.99
C PRO A 600 0.33 6.82 33.03
N GLU A 601 1.26 6.16 33.70
CA GLU A 601 1.29 4.69 33.80
C GLU A 601 0.01 4.13 34.42
N LYS A 602 -0.61 4.85 35.36
CA LYS A 602 -1.89 4.46 35.97
C LYS A 602 -3.03 4.35 34.95
N GLU A 603 -2.98 5.11 33.84
CA GLU A 603 -3.99 5.03 32.76
C GLU A 603 -3.79 3.79 31.88
N LEU A 604 -2.55 3.29 31.79
CA LEU A 604 -2.16 2.13 31.00
C LEU A 604 -2.36 0.80 31.74
N ASN A 605 -2.37 0.83 33.08
CA ASN A 605 -2.43 -0.37 33.91
C ASN A 605 -3.86 -0.77 34.30
N LYS A 606 -4.89 -0.20 33.68
CA LYS A 606 -6.29 -0.58 33.88
C LYS A 606 -6.59 -1.92 33.20
N ILE A 607 -7.37 -2.77 33.87
CA ILE A 607 -7.86 -4.04 33.29
C ILE A 607 -8.70 -3.73 32.06
N ASN A 608 -9.54 -2.71 32.13
CA ASN A 608 -10.35 -2.23 31.03
C ASN A 608 -9.84 -0.84 30.59
N LEU A 609 -9.08 -0.79 29.50
CA LEU A 609 -8.51 0.45 28.99
C LEU A 609 -9.57 1.46 28.53
N SER A 610 -10.80 1.05 28.22
CA SER A 610 -11.87 1.99 27.85
C SER A 610 -12.35 2.88 29.01
N GLU A 611 -11.96 2.59 30.26
CA GLU A 611 -12.22 3.48 31.40
C GLU A 611 -11.37 4.76 31.33
N THR A 612 -10.17 4.66 30.74
CA THR A 612 -9.20 5.75 30.66
C THR A 612 -9.03 6.30 29.25
N PHE A 613 -9.23 5.49 28.23
CA PHE A 613 -9.18 5.88 26.81
C PHE A 613 -10.60 5.82 26.23
N GLN A 614 -11.31 6.94 26.37
CA GLN A 614 -12.70 7.01 25.97
C GLN A 614 -12.84 7.29 24.47
N VAL A 615 -13.23 6.28 23.70
CA VAL A 615 -13.53 6.43 22.27
C VAL A 615 -14.80 7.28 22.12
N LYS A 616 -14.68 8.36 21.38
CA LYS A 616 -15.77 9.29 21.04
C LYS A 616 -15.98 9.30 19.54
N ARG A 617 -17.21 9.53 19.12
CA ARG A 617 -17.59 9.58 17.71
C ARG A 617 -18.25 10.91 17.39
N LYS A 618 -17.99 11.42 16.19
CA LYS A 618 -18.69 12.54 15.54
C LYS A 618 -19.52 12.00 14.39
N SER A 619 -20.39 12.84 13.84
CA SER A 619 -21.03 12.53 12.57
C SER A 619 -19.99 12.32 11.47
N TRP A 620 -20.30 11.44 10.53
CA TRP A 620 -19.48 11.23 9.34
C TRP A 620 -19.26 12.56 8.57
N PRO A 621 -18.03 12.83 8.06
CA PRO A 621 -17.76 14.08 7.37
C PRO A 621 -18.59 14.20 6.08
N LYS A 622 -19.20 15.37 5.86
CA LYS A 622 -20.08 15.62 4.70
C LYS A 622 -19.38 15.50 3.35
N ASN A 623 -18.07 15.72 3.32
CA ASN A 623 -17.22 15.60 2.13
C ASN A 623 -16.71 14.19 1.91
N ASP A 624 -17.12 13.22 2.73
CA ASP A 624 -16.68 11.81 2.72
C ASP A 624 -15.16 11.62 2.86
N PHE A 625 -14.47 12.59 3.51
CA PHE A 625 -13.02 12.56 3.72
C PHE A 625 -12.67 12.51 5.22
N PRO A 626 -12.40 11.31 5.79
CA PRO A 626 -12.24 11.14 7.24
C PRO A 626 -10.84 11.40 7.78
N PHE A 627 -9.81 11.52 6.91
CA PHE A 627 -8.41 11.68 7.32
C PHE A 627 -7.96 13.15 7.38
N GLU A 628 -8.76 13.97 8.06
CA GLU A 628 -8.48 15.37 8.33
C GLU A 628 -8.63 15.66 9.82
N ASN A 629 -7.70 16.45 10.40
CA ASN A 629 -7.63 16.75 11.83
C ASN A 629 -8.97 17.29 12.39
N SER A 630 -9.63 18.17 11.64
CA SER A 630 -10.88 18.83 12.06
C SER A 630 -12.12 17.93 11.93
N SER A 631 -12.17 17.07 10.94
CA SER A 631 -13.38 16.35 10.50
C SER A 631 -13.33 14.83 10.75
N THR A 632 -12.23 14.28 11.29
CA THR A 632 -12.18 12.85 11.60
C THR A 632 -13.34 12.40 12.48
N PRO A 633 -14.04 11.29 12.11
CA PRO A 633 -15.28 10.88 12.77
C PRO A 633 -15.07 10.18 14.11
N ILE A 634 -13.81 9.87 14.46
CA ILE A 634 -13.46 9.18 15.70
C ILE A 634 -12.27 9.86 16.38
N TYR A 635 -12.32 9.94 17.71
CA TYR A 635 -11.21 10.40 18.53
C TYR A 635 -11.26 9.74 19.91
N ILE A 636 -10.13 9.80 20.64
CA ILE A 636 -10.02 9.25 21.99
C ILE A 636 -9.77 10.42 22.94
N VAL A 637 -10.47 10.41 24.07
CA VAL A 637 -10.23 11.31 25.18
C VAL A 637 -9.53 10.54 26.29
N THR A 638 -8.41 11.07 26.77
CA THR A 638 -7.63 10.48 27.87
C THR A 638 -6.92 11.57 28.67
N ASN A 639 -6.13 11.17 29.66
CA ASN A 639 -5.33 12.08 30.47
C ASN A 639 -3.86 12.00 30.07
N GLY A 640 -3.21 13.17 30.02
CA GLY A 640 -1.78 13.30 29.79
C GLY A 640 -1.15 14.31 30.74
N LYS A 641 0.18 14.33 30.79
CA LYS A 641 0.95 15.38 31.47
C LYS A 641 1.98 15.93 30.52
N LYS A 642 2.18 17.26 30.58
CA LYS A 642 3.24 17.93 29.82
C LYS A 642 4.63 17.51 30.31
N LEU A 643 5.55 17.44 29.36
CA LEU A 643 6.97 17.18 29.60
C LEU A 643 7.79 18.40 29.14
N PRO A 644 7.92 19.47 29.96
CA PRO A 644 8.53 20.73 29.53
C PRO A 644 10.00 20.62 29.10
N LEU A 645 10.68 19.54 29.50
CA LEU A 645 12.08 19.28 29.12
C LEU A 645 12.19 18.56 27.76
N TRP A 646 11.11 17.98 27.25
CA TRP A 646 11.07 17.40 25.92
C TRP A 646 10.71 18.50 24.92
N LYS A 647 11.69 18.93 24.15
CA LYS A 647 11.62 20.11 23.27
C LYS A 647 11.98 19.75 21.84
N ILE A 648 11.99 20.75 20.99
CA ILE A 648 12.63 20.66 19.68
C ILE A 648 14.14 20.63 19.90
N ASP A 649 14.82 19.74 19.20
CA ASP A 649 16.27 19.56 19.27
C ASP A 649 17.03 20.60 18.43
N LYS A 650 18.34 20.49 18.41
CA LYS A 650 19.22 21.38 17.63
C LYS A 650 19.06 21.26 16.11
N TYR A 651 18.40 20.23 15.64
CA TYR A 651 18.11 20.01 14.21
C TYR A 651 16.71 20.47 13.84
N GLY A 652 15.92 21.02 14.76
CA GLY A 652 14.54 21.43 14.52
C GLY A 652 13.51 20.30 14.56
N LEU A 653 13.89 19.09 14.98
CA LEU A 653 13.03 17.94 15.13
C LEU A 653 12.55 17.78 16.58
N CYS A 654 11.50 16.98 16.83
CA CYS A 654 11.24 16.51 18.19
C CYS A 654 12.52 15.92 18.77
N ASP A 655 12.89 16.27 19.99
CA ASP A 655 14.01 15.60 20.65
C ASP A 655 13.71 14.11 20.84
N THR A 656 14.75 13.31 21.05
CA THR A 656 14.63 11.89 21.37
C THR A 656 13.66 11.68 22.54
N LEU A 657 12.93 10.57 22.49
CA LEU A 657 12.00 10.23 23.56
C LEU A 657 12.69 10.22 24.93
N PRO A 658 12.10 10.89 25.95
CA PRO A 658 12.55 10.70 27.33
C PRO A 658 12.39 9.24 27.75
N PRO A 659 13.37 8.66 28.48
CA PRO A 659 13.27 7.29 28.99
C PRO A 659 12.05 7.11 29.90
N SER A 660 11.19 6.15 29.59
CA SER A 660 10.01 5.82 30.39
C SER A 660 10.36 4.86 31.54
N PRO A 661 9.82 5.05 32.77
CA PRO A 661 8.86 6.07 33.15
C PRO A 661 9.53 7.44 33.47
N VAL A 662 8.91 8.51 32.95
CA VAL A 662 9.34 9.89 33.18
C VAL A 662 8.70 10.46 34.45
N ILE A 663 9.42 11.25 35.20
CA ILE A 663 8.88 12.00 36.35
C ILE A 663 8.67 13.46 35.96
N THR A 664 7.45 13.96 36.13
CA THR A 664 7.12 15.38 35.93
C THR A 664 6.18 15.86 37.03
N LYS A 665 6.32 17.14 37.38
CA LYS A 665 5.47 17.83 38.40
C LYS A 665 4.27 18.54 37.76
N THR A 666 4.12 18.49 36.43
CA THR A 666 3.02 19.15 35.74
C THR A 666 1.68 18.53 36.12
N SER A 667 0.62 19.34 36.05
CA SER A 667 -0.75 18.89 36.31
C SER A 667 -1.21 17.85 35.26
N LEU A 668 -2.15 17.04 35.70
CA LEU A 668 -2.87 16.16 34.79
C LEU A 668 -3.82 17.02 33.95
N GLU A 669 -3.81 16.82 32.64
CA GLU A 669 -4.66 17.51 31.68
C GLU A 669 -5.40 16.49 30.83
N GLN A 670 -6.64 16.80 30.46
CA GLN A 670 -7.37 16.01 29.46
C GLN A 670 -6.81 16.33 28.08
N ILE A 671 -6.49 15.29 27.30
CA ILE A 671 -5.99 15.39 25.94
C ILE A 671 -6.86 14.62 24.97
N GLU A 672 -6.90 15.04 23.72
CA GLU A 672 -7.55 14.33 22.63
C GLU A 672 -6.50 13.65 21.76
N LEU A 673 -6.80 12.41 21.34
CA LEU A 673 -6.04 11.68 20.35
C LEU A 673 -6.92 11.46 19.12
N ILE A 674 -6.35 11.60 17.93
CA ILE A 674 -7.02 11.37 16.64
C ILE A 674 -6.26 10.30 15.86
N PRO A 675 -6.88 9.65 14.85
CA PRO A 675 -6.17 8.72 13.98
C PRO A 675 -4.88 9.33 13.41
N MET A 676 -3.80 8.58 13.45
CA MET A 676 -2.47 9.01 12.98
C MET A 676 -2.50 9.54 11.55
N GLY A 677 -3.26 8.87 10.65
CA GLY A 677 -3.44 9.31 9.27
C GLY A 677 -4.17 10.64 9.11
N ALA A 678 -4.90 11.12 10.14
CA ALA A 678 -5.57 12.42 10.12
C ALA A 678 -4.69 13.57 10.68
N ALA A 679 -3.56 13.25 11.30
CA ALA A 679 -2.68 14.20 11.99
C ALA A 679 -1.46 14.55 11.12
N ARG A 680 -1.37 15.79 10.60
CA ARG A 680 -0.18 16.26 9.85
C ARG A 680 0.98 16.57 10.77
N LEU A 681 0.72 17.15 11.95
CA LEU A 681 1.63 17.12 13.08
C LEU A 681 1.13 16.11 14.10
N ARG A 682 2.04 15.32 14.69
CA ARG A 682 1.63 14.18 15.52
C ARG A 682 2.65 13.75 16.55
N ILE A 683 2.15 13.19 17.62
CA ILE A 683 2.91 12.37 18.57
C ILE A 683 2.13 11.05 18.68
N SER A 684 2.68 9.97 18.19
CA SER A 684 2.05 8.64 18.15
C SER A 684 2.72 7.66 19.11
N ALA A 685 3.99 7.86 19.42
CA ALA A 685 4.72 7.17 20.46
C ALA A 685 4.92 8.10 21.68
N PHE A 686 4.28 7.75 22.78
CA PHE A 686 4.25 8.59 24.00
C PHE A 686 5.23 8.09 25.06
N PRO A 687 6.00 8.98 25.70
CA PRO A 687 6.65 8.64 26.96
C PRO A 687 5.63 8.24 28.02
N VAL A 688 5.98 7.28 28.85
CA VAL A 688 5.15 6.87 30.01
C VAL A 688 5.57 7.66 31.23
N ILE A 689 4.60 8.17 31.99
CA ILE A 689 4.82 9.03 33.16
C ILE A 689 4.49 8.24 34.44
N LYS A 690 5.39 8.31 35.39
CA LYS A 690 5.24 7.69 36.70
C LYS A 690 4.11 8.34 37.52
#